data_1085b7233b188fe05d5a1d988f3111ed
#
_entry.id   1085b7233b188fe05d5a1d988f3111ed
#
_cell.length_a   1.000
_cell.length_b   1.000
_cell.length_c   1.000
_cell.angle_alpha   90.00
_cell.angle_beta   90.00
_cell.angle_gamma   90.00
#
_symmetry.space_group_name_H-M   'P 1'
#
loop_
_entity.id
_entity.type
_entity.pdbx_description
1 polymer ?
#
loop_
_entity_poly.entity_id
_entity_poly.type
_entity_poly.pdbx_seq_one_letter_code
_entity_poly.pdbx_strand_id
1 'polypeptide(L)'
;MNSVSWKNRIFPFIGALMVVILCSLLLYAGENVGLSDNGDFRRVLLVNNLEYADETNHYYLFKQDYKMTVHGETFKEKAKSVYRIDAENEIYSSPHFQVIKLSKLLNLISNTLSGKDETTYNIAWLAAIYISMLAMAAWGIFTFVQDMKKPIRYAILALFLVIFCDAGYILYFNSFYGEPLQYVVLMMLISVGLMIYKRPSIPKVIYFYISLYFFAGSKLANVPYSIIVSMLAAVIMILRKDKKFKITVIAAAAVSIGFMINLYVSIPDWMQNATTYQAVFFGIVKESDTPEKDLEQLGVDTKYTCLVNTHAYMDEAEYPVDITSEEFKRDFYDKVSKMDILMFYLFHPKRFVNKLNIAIESSAYVRPPNAGNSSTVIMETTDRWSIWSNVRVALKFLYSPVVIYAIFILLTIYIVLVDIFLIYHRKKESPNRLYMLCGTNVLILGLWINLMLPIIGNGEADIAKHMFLFTNCIDILFAVMVIGLFTMRKQRAILSVCAVTALTSAFYITMPNKVITFGTYEGKPLKWEVVSRYNDNSMILVTKDPVTETIFDSNSNLWEDSELREWLNNDFLAEFSDDERKKIKPVTNEVILPYDYKNLAVAGDHAHYWNYTRSQVDDLAKTAYHYYIDDLVFIPTLEMLEDIEVRGPYWVLCPYANNSGMNRYMNSDGFILHTNVTNERGVRAVIKYDTSQ
;
A
#
# COMPACT_ATOMS: atom_id res chain seq x y z
N MET A 1 -3.27 46.98 -12.05
CA MET A 1 -3.12 45.59 -12.49
C MET A 1 -1.97 45.54 -13.48
N ASN A 2 -0.75 45.22 -13.02
CA ASN A 2 0.39 45.07 -13.92
C ASN A 2 0.15 43.86 -14.80
N SER A 3 0.18 44.03 -16.11
CA SER A 3 0.10 42.98 -17.13
C SER A 3 1.22 41.98 -16.88
N VAL A 4 0.88 40.86 -16.23
CA VAL A 4 1.79 39.72 -16.15
C VAL A 4 2.02 39.26 -17.58
N SER A 5 3.23 39.48 -18.09
CA SER A 5 3.62 39.13 -19.45
C SER A 5 3.19 37.70 -19.78
N TRP A 6 2.59 37.48 -20.94
CA TRP A 6 2.18 36.17 -21.48
C TRP A 6 3.31 35.13 -21.40
N LYS A 7 4.55 35.58 -21.59
CA LYS A 7 5.76 34.72 -21.46
C LYS A 7 5.91 34.06 -20.10
N ASN A 8 5.34 34.61 -19.02
CA ASN A 8 5.43 34.04 -17.67
C ASN A 8 4.36 32.98 -17.38
N ARG A 9 3.40 32.75 -18.29
CA ARG A 9 2.35 31.71 -18.11
C ARG A 9 2.60 30.46 -18.96
N ILE A 10 3.52 30.52 -19.90
CA ILE A 10 3.79 29.40 -20.84
C ILE A 10 4.36 28.18 -20.10
N PHE A 11 5.33 28.37 -19.21
CA PHE A 11 5.96 27.26 -18.51
C PHE A 11 4.99 26.46 -17.62
N PRO A 12 4.18 27.08 -16.73
CA PRO A 12 3.19 26.36 -15.96
C PRO A 12 2.13 25.66 -16.83
N PHE A 13 1.70 26.30 -17.91
CA PHE A 13 0.73 25.71 -18.83
C PHE A 13 1.27 24.47 -19.54
N ILE A 14 2.49 24.57 -20.10
CA ILE A 14 3.15 23.40 -20.74
C ILE A 14 3.33 22.27 -19.73
N GLY A 15 3.78 22.56 -18.51
CA GLY A 15 3.94 21.55 -17.48
C GLY A 15 2.63 20.85 -17.13
N ALA A 16 1.54 21.60 -16.95
CA ALA A 16 0.23 21.01 -16.70
C ALA A 16 -0.29 20.20 -17.90
N LEU A 17 -0.06 20.67 -19.11
CA LEU A 17 -0.43 19.94 -20.34
C LEU A 17 0.36 18.62 -20.46
N MET A 18 1.65 18.62 -20.12
CA MET A 18 2.46 17.40 -20.10
C MET A 18 1.91 16.38 -19.10
N VAL A 19 1.43 16.81 -17.93
CA VAL A 19 0.75 15.94 -16.96
C VAL A 19 -0.50 15.30 -17.59
N VAL A 20 -1.37 16.10 -18.22
CA VAL A 20 -2.57 15.58 -18.90
C VAL A 20 -2.20 14.54 -19.96
N ILE A 21 -1.26 14.88 -20.85
CA ILE A 21 -0.84 14.01 -21.94
C ILE A 21 -0.25 12.71 -21.38
N LEU A 22 0.70 12.80 -20.45
CA LEU A 22 1.38 11.61 -19.90
C LEU A 22 0.41 10.69 -19.18
N CYS A 23 -0.44 11.21 -18.29
CA CYS A 23 -1.43 10.40 -17.58
C CYS A 23 -2.46 9.77 -18.54
N SER A 24 -2.90 10.51 -19.57
CA SER A 24 -3.83 9.98 -20.58
C SER A 24 -3.19 8.89 -21.44
N LEU A 25 -1.94 9.09 -21.87
CA LEU A 25 -1.21 8.07 -22.62
C LEU A 25 -0.97 6.82 -21.76
N LEU A 26 -0.64 6.99 -20.48
CA LEU A 26 -0.44 5.88 -19.58
C LEU A 26 -1.71 5.02 -19.44
N LEU A 27 -2.86 5.64 -19.23
CA LEU A 27 -4.11 4.92 -19.01
C LEU A 27 -4.74 4.36 -20.27
N TYR A 28 -4.55 5.01 -21.43
CA TYR A 28 -5.37 4.75 -22.64
C TYR A 28 -4.56 4.52 -23.92
N ALA A 29 -3.23 4.57 -23.92
CA ALA A 29 -2.45 4.28 -25.13
C ALA A 29 -2.27 2.77 -25.32
N GLY A 30 -3.07 2.18 -26.20
CA GLY A 30 -3.16 0.73 -26.42
C GLY A 30 -4.28 0.13 -25.58
N GLU A 31 -4.01 -0.93 -24.82
CA GLU A 31 -4.98 -1.48 -23.86
C GLU A 31 -5.23 -0.47 -22.73
N ASN A 32 -6.51 -0.32 -22.35
CA ASN A 32 -6.89 0.49 -21.20
C ASN A 32 -6.48 -0.22 -19.92
N VAL A 33 -5.89 0.53 -19.00
CA VAL A 33 -5.39 -0.01 -17.73
C VAL A 33 -5.97 0.74 -16.53
N GLY A 34 -6.05 0.06 -15.40
CA GLY A 34 -6.54 0.60 -14.14
C GLY A 34 -6.28 -0.41 -13.02
N LEU A 35 -6.99 -0.34 -11.91
CA LEU A 35 -6.85 -1.34 -10.84
C LEU A 35 -8.11 -2.17 -10.71
N SER A 36 -7.93 -3.48 -10.50
CA SER A 36 -9.01 -4.41 -10.17
C SER A 36 -9.56 -4.13 -8.77
N ASP A 37 -10.76 -4.66 -8.49
CA ASP A 37 -11.33 -4.63 -7.15
C ASP A 37 -10.58 -5.60 -6.21
N ASN A 38 -10.43 -5.23 -4.97
CA ASN A 38 -9.97 -6.09 -3.88
C ASN A 38 -11.08 -6.31 -2.80
N GLY A 39 -12.35 -6.11 -3.16
CA GLY A 39 -13.50 -6.13 -2.27
C GLY A 39 -14.01 -4.75 -1.84
N ASP A 40 -13.25 -3.68 -2.04
CA ASP A 40 -13.63 -2.33 -1.64
C ASP A 40 -14.65 -1.66 -2.57
N PHE A 41 -14.76 -2.09 -3.82
CA PHE A 41 -15.61 -1.41 -4.80
C PHE A 41 -17.09 -1.59 -4.50
N ARG A 42 -17.53 -2.76 -4.04
CA ARG A 42 -18.94 -3.09 -3.83
C ARG A 42 -19.68 -2.01 -3.04
N ARG A 43 -19.11 -1.56 -1.91
CA ARG A 43 -19.74 -0.50 -1.08
C ARG A 43 -19.81 0.84 -1.81
N VAL A 44 -18.82 1.16 -2.65
CA VAL A 44 -18.79 2.42 -3.42
C VAL A 44 -19.79 2.36 -4.57
N LEU A 45 -19.88 1.21 -5.25
CA LEU A 45 -20.82 0.97 -6.33
C LEU A 45 -22.27 1.10 -5.84
N LEU A 46 -22.60 0.41 -4.72
CA LEU A 46 -23.95 0.45 -4.13
C LEU A 46 -24.40 1.89 -3.81
N VAL A 47 -23.59 2.66 -3.08
CA VAL A 47 -23.93 4.04 -2.72
C VAL A 47 -24.08 4.94 -3.96
N ASN A 48 -23.43 4.60 -5.06
CA ASN A 48 -23.51 5.40 -6.29
C ASN A 48 -24.45 4.82 -7.35
N ASN A 49 -25.30 3.83 -7.02
CA ASN A 49 -26.21 3.15 -7.94
C ASN A 49 -25.47 2.69 -9.21
N LEU A 50 -24.32 2.02 -8.99
CA LEU A 50 -23.51 1.37 -10.00
C LEU A 50 -23.43 -0.12 -9.69
N GLU A 51 -23.30 -0.92 -10.73
CA GLU A 51 -23.15 -2.38 -10.67
C GLU A 51 -22.04 -2.81 -11.63
N TYR A 52 -21.43 -3.97 -11.39
CA TYR A 52 -20.56 -4.59 -12.38
C TYR A 52 -21.34 -4.88 -13.67
N ALA A 53 -20.72 -4.60 -14.80
CA ALA A 53 -21.27 -4.99 -16.09
C ALA A 53 -21.19 -6.50 -16.30
N ASP A 54 -20.15 -7.11 -15.73
CA ASP A 54 -19.87 -8.54 -15.73
C ASP A 54 -19.26 -8.90 -14.37
N GLU A 55 -19.87 -9.85 -13.66
CA GLU A 55 -19.42 -10.33 -12.34
C GLU A 55 -18.16 -11.22 -12.40
N THR A 56 -17.73 -11.63 -13.59
CA THR A 56 -16.60 -12.54 -13.75
C THR A 56 -15.25 -11.83 -13.54
N ASN A 57 -14.38 -12.42 -12.76
CA ASN A 57 -12.98 -12.00 -12.57
C ASN A 57 -12.77 -10.52 -12.18
N HIS A 58 -13.72 -9.86 -11.52
CA HIS A 58 -13.57 -8.45 -11.15
C HIS A 58 -12.53 -8.23 -10.04
N TYR A 59 -12.17 -9.25 -9.27
CA TYR A 59 -11.11 -9.19 -8.27
C TYR A 59 -9.68 -9.28 -8.87
N TYR A 60 -9.56 -9.70 -10.12
CA TYR A 60 -8.25 -9.95 -10.73
C TYR A 60 -8.03 -9.13 -11.99
N LEU A 61 -9.09 -8.72 -12.65
CA LEU A 61 -9.06 -7.97 -13.90
C LEU A 61 -9.63 -6.57 -13.70
N PHE A 62 -8.95 -5.59 -14.29
CA PHE A 62 -9.49 -4.25 -14.38
C PHE A 62 -10.76 -4.23 -15.23
N LYS A 63 -11.80 -3.56 -14.75
CA LYS A 63 -13.05 -3.35 -15.48
C LYS A 63 -13.19 -1.89 -15.90
N GLN A 64 -13.44 -1.66 -17.18
CA GLN A 64 -13.59 -0.33 -17.74
C GLN A 64 -15.01 0.20 -17.64
N ASP A 65 -16.01 -0.68 -17.85
CA ASP A 65 -17.41 -0.33 -17.94
C ASP A 65 -18.24 -0.97 -16.82
N TYR A 66 -19.23 -0.23 -16.36
CA TYR A 66 -20.16 -0.59 -15.28
C TYR A 66 -21.58 -0.28 -15.71
N LYS A 67 -22.58 -0.90 -15.08
CA LYS A 67 -23.98 -0.54 -15.22
C LYS A 67 -24.31 0.65 -14.32
N MET A 68 -25.07 1.60 -14.84
CA MET A 68 -25.51 2.78 -14.12
C MET A 68 -27.03 2.86 -14.14
N THR A 69 -27.66 2.99 -12.99
CA THR A 69 -29.10 3.20 -12.90
C THR A 69 -29.45 4.62 -13.35
N VAL A 70 -30.33 4.70 -14.37
CA VAL A 70 -30.82 5.96 -14.93
C VAL A 70 -32.34 5.90 -15.07
N HIS A 71 -33.04 6.86 -14.45
CA HIS A 71 -34.49 6.96 -14.47
C HIS A 71 -34.97 8.28 -15.05
N GLY A 72 -36.11 8.28 -15.71
CA GLY A 72 -36.79 9.45 -16.27
C GLY A 72 -36.75 9.49 -17.80
N GLU A 73 -37.63 10.26 -18.38
CA GLU A 73 -37.74 10.45 -19.85
C GLU A 73 -36.93 11.64 -20.33
N THR A 74 -36.93 12.74 -19.53
CA THR A 74 -36.19 13.96 -19.87
C THR A 74 -34.76 13.90 -19.36
N PHE A 75 -33.84 14.58 -20.04
CA PHE A 75 -32.46 14.71 -19.58
C PHE A 75 -32.35 15.24 -18.13
N LYS A 76 -33.25 16.18 -17.74
CA LYS A 76 -33.27 16.74 -16.37
C LYS A 76 -33.63 15.68 -15.34
N GLU A 77 -34.55 14.76 -15.63
CA GLU A 77 -34.91 13.66 -14.73
C GLU A 77 -33.79 12.65 -14.66
N LYS A 78 -33.20 12.26 -15.78
CA LYS A 78 -32.04 11.38 -15.87
C LYS A 78 -30.85 11.94 -15.07
N ALA A 79 -30.51 13.22 -15.23
CA ALA A 79 -29.47 13.87 -14.48
C ALA A 79 -29.75 13.90 -12.95
N LYS A 80 -31.01 14.08 -12.55
CA LYS A 80 -31.41 13.99 -11.13
C LYS A 80 -31.25 12.57 -10.59
N SER A 81 -31.65 11.54 -11.35
CA SER A 81 -31.52 10.14 -10.94
C SER A 81 -30.08 9.73 -10.72
N VAL A 82 -29.18 10.19 -11.57
CA VAL A 82 -27.72 9.95 -11.45
C VAL A 82 -27.13 10.54 -10.15
N TYR A 83 -27.68 11.67 -9.67
CA TYR A 83 -27.23 12.30 -8.42
C TYR A 83 -27.91 11.75 -7.17
N ARG A 84 -29.05 11.06 -7.29
CA ARG A 84 -29.79 10.51 -6.17
C ARG A 84 -29.05 9.28 -5.61
N ILE A 85 -29.03 9.18 -4.30
CA ILE A 85 -28.72 7.93 -3.58
C ILE A 85 -30.09 7.37 -3.19
N ASP A 86 -30.35 6.11 -3.48
CA ASP A 86 -31.54 5.46 -2.96
C ASP A 86 -31.37 5.29 -1.45
N ALA A 87 -32.42 5.61 -0.69
CA ALA A 87 -32.35 5.63 0.78
C ALA A 87 -31.91 4.27 1.38
N GLU A 88 -32.22 3.18 0.68
CA GLU A 88 -31.83 1.82 1.05
C GLU A 88 -30.32 1.58 0.89
N ASN A 89 -29.65 2.37 0.04
CA ASN A 89 -28.21 2.28 -0.26
C ASN A 89 -27.39 3.37 0.42
N GLU A 90 -27.99 4.21 1.28
CA GLU A 90 -27.27 5.26 2.01
C GLU A 90 -26.47 4.66 3.17
N ILE A 91 -25.34 4.05 2.85
CA ILE A 91 -24.47 3.37 3.82
C ILE A 91 -23.66 4.39 4.63
N TYR A 92 -23.08 5.40 3.97
CA TYR A 92 -22.35 6.52 4.57
C TYR A 92 -22.12 7.65 3.55
N SER A 93 -21.75 8.84 4.02
CA SER A 93 -21.45 9.98 3.16
C SER A 93 -19.95 10.23 3.06
N SER A 94 -19.47 10.51 1.85
CA SER A 94 -18.08 10.87 1.59
C SER A 94 -17.97 11.88 0.45
N PRO A 95 -17.05 12.88 0.54
CA PRO A 95 -16.73 13.75 -0.59
C PRO A 95 -16.29 12.99 -1.84
N HIS A 96 -15.73 11.79 -1.70
CA HIS A 96 -15.39 10.93 -2.83
C HIS A 96 -16.61 10.61 -3.70
N PHE A 97 -17.74 10.33 -3.10
CA PHE A 97 -18.98 10.05 -3.84
C PHE A 97 -19.47 11.23 -4.66
N GLN A 98 -19.20 12.48 -4.22
CA GLN A 98 -19.54 13.65 -5.04
C GLN A 98 -18.72 13.72 -6.32
N VAL A 99 -17.44 13.27 -6.27
CA VAL A 99 -16.58 13.18 -7.45
C VAL A 99 -17.10 12.09 -8.40
N ILE A 100 -17.50 10.93 -7.88
CA ILE A 100 -18.11 9.85 -8.67
C ILE A 100 -19.42 10.31 -9.31
N LYS A 101 -20.30 10.99 -8.56
CA LYS A 101 -21.55 11.54 -9.11
C LYS A 101 -21.30 12.54 -10.23
N LEU A 102 -20.29 13.39 -10.08
CA LEU A 102 -19.88 14.30 -11.16
C LEU A 102 -19.41 13.53 -12.39
N SER A 103 -18.62 12.49 -12.22
CA SER A 103 -18.15 11.67 -13.35
C SER A 103 -19.31 10.94 -14.06
N LYS A 104 -20.29 10.43 -13.31
CA LYS A 104 -21.53 9.84 -13.84
C LYS A 104 -22.32 10.84 -14.67
N LEU A 105 -22.46 12.07 -14.20
CA LEU A 105 -23.14 13.14 -14.95
C LEU A 105 -22.42 13.46 -16.27
N LEU A 106 -21.07 13.56 -16.25
CA LEU A 106 -20.28 13.78 -17.45
C LEU A 106 -20.41 12.61 -18.44
N ASN A 107 -20.43 11.38 -17.93
CA ASN A 107 -20.67 10.18 -18.71
C ASN A 107 -22.07 10.18 -19.37
N LEU A 108 -23.12 10.51 -18.59
CA LEU A 108 -24.49 10.62 -19.10
C LEU A 108 -24.57 11.68 -20.22
N ILE A 109 -23.99 12.88 -20.04
CA ILE A 109 -23.95 13.92 -21.07
C ILE A 109 -23.28 13.37 -22.34
N SER A 110 -22.14 12.70 -22.20
CA SER A 110 -21.40 12.14 -23.33
C SER A 110 -22.20 11.08 -24.06
N ASN A 111 -22.84 10.16 -23.32
CA ASN A 111 -23.63 9.08 -23.92
C ASN A 111 -24.87 9.62 -24.65
N THR A 112 -25.59 10.56 -24.03
CA THR A 112 -26.74 11.23 -24.66
C THR A 112 -26.32 11.95 -25.96
N LEU A 113 -25.22 12.71 -25.95
CA LEU A 113 -24.73 13.43 -27.14
C LEU A 113 -24.21 12.48 -28.22
N SER A 114 -23.68 11.34 -27.86
CA SER A 114 -23.12 10.34 -28.80
C SER A 114 -24.11 9.28 -29.25
N GLY A 115 -25.33 9.28 -28.71
CA GLY A 115 -26.35 8.23 -28.98
C GLY A 115 -25.96 6.86 -28.44
N LYS A 116 -25.09 6.80 -27.40
CA LYS A 116 -24.71 5.56 -26.72
C LYS A 116 -25.74 5.21 -25.65
N ASP A 117 -25.68 3.96 -25.17
CA ASP A 117 -26.50 3.51 -24.05
C ASP A 117 -26.21 4.34 -22.79
N GLU A 118 -27.21 5.05 -22.28
CA GLU A 118 -27.15 5.92 -21.15
C GLU A 118 -26.96 5.16 -19.81
N THR A 119 -27.27 3.86 -19.81
CA THR A 119 -27.09 2.99 -18.63
C THR A 119 -25.68 2.45 -18.48
N THR A 120 -24.83 2.65 -19.48
CA THR A 120 -23.41 2.27 -19.41
C THR A 120 -22.60 3.41 -18.81
N TYR A 121 -21.86 3.11 -17.73
CA TYR A 121 -20.90 4.03 -17.12
C TYR A 121 -19.48 3.58 -17.43
N ASN A 122 -18.69 4.47 -18.04
CA ASN A 122 -17.27 4.25 -18.29
C ASN A 122 -16.41 4.99 -17.26
N ILE A 123 -15.56 4.26 -16.53
CA ILE A 123 -14.75 4.79 -15.43
C ILE A 123 -13.71 5.83 -15.90
N ALA A 124 -13.41 5.91 -17.20
CA ALA A 124 -12.54 6.93 -17.77
C ALA A 124 -12.99 8.37 -17.46
N TRP A 125 -14.28 8.61 -17.23
CA TRP A 125 -14.78 9.91 -16.81
C TRP A 125 -14.32 10.29 -15.39
N LEU A 126 -14.20 9.31 -14.50
CA LEU A 126 -13.64 9.51 -13.16
C LEU A 126 -12.14 9.83 -13.25
N ALA A 127 -11.41 9.05 -14.05
CA ALA A 127 -10.00 9.30 -14.31
C ALA A 127 -9.75 10.68 -14.93
N ALA A 128 -10.59 11.12 -15.86
CA ALA A 128 -10.47 12.46 -16.47
C ALA A 128 -10.60 13.57 -15.43
N ILE A 129 -11.47 13.41 -14.42
CA ILE A 129 -11.58 14.37 -13.32
C ILE A 129 -10.27 14.36 -12.50
N TYR A 130 -9.74 13.19 -12.13
CA TYR A 130 -8.49 13.10 -11.35
C TYR A 130 -7.28 13.66 -12.12
N ILE A 131 -7.18 13.37 -13.43
CA ILE A 131 -6.14 13.97 -14.30
C ILE A 131 -6.26 15.49 -14.31
N SER A 132 -7.47 16.03 -14.42
CA SER A 132 -7.72 17.48 -14.41
C SER A 132 -7.33 18.10 -13.08
N MET A 133 -7.65 17.46 -11.95
CA MET A 133 -7.28 17.91 -10.61
C MET A 133 -5.75 17.89 -10.42
N LEU A 134 -5.07 16.82 -10.87
CA LEU A 134 -3.60 16.73 -10.81
C LEU A 134 -2.93 17.79 -11.68
N ALA A 135 -3.46 18.04 -12.88
CA ALA A 135 -2.96 19.09 -13.78
C ALA A 135 -3.14 20.50 -13.18
N MET A 136 -4.26 20.77 -12.50
CA MET A 136 -4.46 22.03 -11.75
C MET A 136 -3.47 22.19 -10.60
N ALA A 137 -3.20 21.11 -9.85
CA ALA A 137 -2.19 21.11 -8.80
C ALA A 137 -0.80 21.38 -9.36
N ALA A 138 -0.42 20.68 -10.43
CA ALA A 138 0.84 20.88 -11.14
C ALA A 138 1.00 22.30 -11.67
N TRP A 139 -0.05 22.86 -12.27
CA TRP A 139 -0.04 24.25 -12.73
C TRP A 139 0.26 25.25 -11.60
N GLY A 140 -0.34 25.07 -10.42
CA GLY A 140 -0.05 25.92 -9.27
C GLY A 140 1.38 25.76 -8.76
N ILE A 141 1.91 24.54 -8.68
CA ILE A 141 3.30 24.26 -8.31
C ILE A 141 4.27 24.90 -9.32
N PHE A 142 4.04 24.70 -10.61
CA PHE A 142 4.89 25.29 -11.66
C PHE A 142 4.77 26.81 -11.73
N THR A 143 3.61 27.39 -11.38
CA THR A 143 3.46 28.84 -11.19
C THR A 143 4.28 29.37 -10.02
N PHE A 144 4.41 28.58 -8.96
CA PHE A 144 5.26 28.93 -7.83
C PHE A 144 6.75 28.97 -8.21
N VAL A 145 7.22 27.97 -8.96
CA VAL A 145 8.64 27.79 -9.29
C VAL A 145 9.08 28.51 -10.57
N GLN A 146 8.17 29.09 -11.33
CA GLN A 146 8.47 29.74 -12.64
C GLN A 146 9.54 30.83 -12.58
N ASP A 147 9.67 31.52 -11.42
CA ASP A 147 10.64 32.59 -11.23
C ASP A 147 12.03 32.05 -10.81
N MET A 148 12.18 30.75 -10.61
CA MET A 148 13.46 30.13 -10.29
C MET A 148 14.36 30.03 -11.53
N LYS A 149 15.66 29.78 -11.32
CA LYS A 149 16.62 29.55 -12.40
C LYS A 149 16.16 28.41 -13.31
N LYS A 150 16.36 28.56 -14.63
CA LYS A 150 15.93 27.59 -15.64
C LYS A 150 16.29 26.12 -15.28
N PRO A 151 17.53 25.76 -14.91
CA PRO A 151 17.85 24.36 -14.59
C PRO A 151 17.00 23.81 -13.43
N ILE A 152 16.75 24.63 -12.38
CA ILE A 152 15.99 24.21 -11.21
C ILE A 152 14.52 23.95 -11.56
N ARG A 153 13.89 24.87 -12.31
CA ARG A 153 12.48 24.70 -12.67
C ARG A 153 12.24 23.50 -13.60
N TYR A 154 13.17 23.22 -14.53
CA TYR A 154 13.08 22.04 -15.38
C TYR A 154 13.38 20.75 -14.61
N ALA A 155 14.28 20.78 -13.63
CA ALA A 155 14.50 19.65 -12.73
C ALA A 155 13.25 19.34 -11.90
N ILE A 156 12.55 20.38 -11.39
CA ILE A 156 11.29 20.19 -10.65
C ILE A 156 10.20 19.63 -11.59
N LEU A 157 10.11 20.10 -12.82
CA LEU A 157 9.18 19.54 -13.81
C LEU A 157 9.48 18.06 -14.07
N ALA A 158 10.75 17.71 -14.32
CA ALA A 158 11.16 16.33 -14.55
C ALA A 158 10.87 15.42 -13.35
N LEU A 159 11.20 15.85 -12.13
CA LEU A 159 10.89 15.13 -10.91
C LEU A 159 9.38 14.93 -10.74
N PHE A 160 8.58 15.96 -11.03
CA PHE A 160 7.13 15.85 -10.97
C PHE A 160 6.59 14.80 -11.94
N LEU A 161 7.06 14.80 -13.18
CA LEU A 161 6.61 13.84 -14.19
C LEU A 161 7.08 12.41 -13.89
N VAL A 162 8.32 12.25 -13.43
CA VAL A 162 8.89 10.91 -13.15
C VAL A 162 8.29 10.30 -11.90
N ILE A 163 8.15 11.08 -10.81
CA ILE A 163 7.68 10.57 -9.51
C ILE A 163 6.15 10.58 -9.46
N PHE A 164 5.55 11.75 -9.70
CA PHE A 164 4.13 11.97 -9.43
C PHE A 164 3.20 11.67 -10.61
N CYS A 165 3.74 11.34 -11.80
CA CYS A 165 2.97 10.79 -12.91
C CYS A 165 3.36 9.34 -13.22
N ASP A 166 4.00 8.64 -12.26
CA ASP A 166 4.34 7.24 -12.38
C ASP A 166 3.10 6.33 -12.37
N ALA A 167 3.17 5.22 -13.09
CA ALA A 167 2.07 4.24 -13.17
C ALA A 167 1.57 3.78 -11.81
N GLY A 168 2.47 3.65 -10.82
CA GLY A 168 2.09 3.28 -9.46
C GLY A 168 1.02 4.17 -8.85
N TYR A 169 1.02 5.47 -9.19
CA TYR A 169 -0.01 6.43 -8.75
C TYR A 169 -1.17 6.55 -9.72
N ILE A 170 -0.89 6.58 -11.03
CA ILE A 170 -1.89 6.96 -12.04
C ILE A 170 -2.87 5.83 -12.35
N LEU A 171 -2.48 4.56 -12.19
CA LEU A 171 -3.39 3.43 -12.36
C LEU A 171 -4.60 3.45 -11.41
N TYR A 172 -4.42 4.02 -10.22
CA TYR A 172 -5.53 4.25 -9.30
C TYR A 172 -6.65 5.15 -9.87
N PHE A 173 -6.36 6.01 -10.87
CA PHE A 173 -7.36 6.93 -11.43
C PHE A 173 -8.49 6.18 -12.14
N ASN A 174 -8.21 5.02 -12.72
CA ASN A 174 -9.19 4.08 -13.24
C ASN A 174 -9.56 3.05 -12.15
N SER A 175 -10.09 3.52 -11.01
CA SER A 175 -10.57 2.68 -9.92
C SER A 175 -11.57 3.42 -9.03
N PHE A 176 -12.33 2.70 -8.21
CA PHE A 176 -13.21 3.29 -7.20
C PHE A 176 -12.57 3.40 -5.81
N TYR A 177 -11.28 3.20 -5.71
CA TYR A 177 -10.55 3.43 -4.45
C TYR A 177 -10.59 4.90 -4.01
N GLY A 178 -10.41 5.16 -2.71
CA GLY A 178 -10.29 6.51 -2.18
C GLY A 178 -8.92 7.16 -2.42
N GLU A 179 -7.91 6.34 -2.72
CA GLU A 179 -6.52 6.73 -2.93
C GLU A 179 -6.31 7.77 -4.03
N PRO A 180 -6.94 7.68 -5.21
CA PRO A 180 -6.75 8.70 -6.24
C PRO A 180 -7.23 10.09 -5.80
N LEU A 181 -8.38 10.17 -5.10
CA LEU A 181 -8.84 11.44 -4.55
C LEU A 181 -7.88 11.97 -3.49
N GLN A 182 -7.44 11.11 -2.55
CA GLN A 182 -6.45 11.45 -1.53
C GLN A 182 -5.19 12.04 -2.16
N TYR A 183 -4.67 11.39 -3.20
CA TYR A 183 -3.47 11.77 -3.92
C TYR A 183 -3.60 13.13 -4.61
N VAL A 184 -4.59 13.30 -5.46
CA VAL A 184 -4.74 14.55 -6.23
C VAL A 184 -5.03 15.75 -5.33
N VAL A 185 -5.82 15.54 -4.26
CA VAL A 185 -6.13 16.60 -3.29
C VAL A 185 -4.93 16.94 -2.41
N LEU A 186 -4.08 15.98 -2.07
CA LEU A 186 -2.80 16.24 -1.41
C LEU A 186 -1.92 17.17 -2.28
N MET A 187 -1.82 16.87 -3.58
CA MET A 187 -1.08 17.72 -4.52
C MET A 187 -1.72 19.12 -4.65
N MET A 188 -3.05 19.22 -4.60
CA MET A 188 -3.77 20.51 -4.58
C MET A 188 -3.47 21.31 -3.30
N LEU A 189 -3.43 20.65 -2.13
CA LEU A 189 -3.07 21.27 -0.85
C LEU A 189 -1.65 21.82 -0.87
N ILE A 190 -0.68 21.07 -1.39
CA ILE A 190 0.69 21.54 -1.59
C ILE A 190 0.70 22.76 -2.52
N SER A 191 0.03 22.64 -3.65
CA SER A 191 -0.06 23.72 -4.65
C SER A 191 -0.62 25.02 -4.05
N VAL A 192 -1.78 24.94 -3.40
CA VAL A 192 -2.41 26.14 -2.81
C VAL A 192 -1.62 26.66 -1.61
N GLY A 193 -1.00 25.79 -0.82
CA GLY A 193 -0.10 26.17 0.27
C GLY A 193 1.08 27.02 -0.24
N LEU A 194 1.75 26.59 -1.30
CA LEU A 194 2.82 27.36 -1.97
C LEU A 194 2.30 28.69 -2.53
N MET A 195 1.10 28.70 -3.09
CA MET A 195 0.48 29.94 -3.60
C MET A 195 0.08 30.92 -2.49
N ILE A 196 -0.37 30.43 -1.32
CA ILE A 196 -0.63 31.23 -0.13
C ILE A 196 0.68 31.80 0.44
N TYR A 197 1.73 30.96 0.49
CA TYR A 197 3.07 31.39 0.89
C TYR A 197 3.56 32.58 0.06
N LYS A 198 3.41 32.53 -1.28
CA LYS A 198 3.87 33.58 -2.17
C LYS A 198 2.99 34.85 -2.07
N ARG A 199 1.67 34.69 -2.10
CA ARG A 199 0.69 35.80 -2.05
C ARG A 199 -0.62 35.30 -1.43
N PRO A 200 -0.79 35.44 -0.11
CA PRO A 200 -2.01 35.02 0.58
C PRO A 200 -3.22 35.88 0.13
N SER A 201 -4.36 35.21 -0.07
CA SER A 201 -5.64 35.84 -0.39
C SER A 201 -6.81 35.00 0.12
N ILE A 202 -7.96 35.62 0.36
CA ILE A 202 -9.16 34.96 0.84
C ILE A 202 -9.59 33.78 -0.05
N PRO A 203 -9.69 33.91 -1.39
CA PRO A 203 -10.08 32.79 -2.24
C PRO A 203 -9.15 31.56 -2.08
N LYS A 204 -7.84 31.78 -1.92
CA LYS A 204 -6.89 30.68 -1.71
C LYS A 204 -7.07 29.99 -0.35
N VAL A 205 -7.40 30.77 0.70
CA VAL A 205 -7.72 30.20 2.02
C VAL A 205 -8.96 29.33 1.91
N ILE A 206 -10.01 29.79 1.28
CA ILE A 206 -11.24 29.01 1.08
C ILE A 206 -10.93 27.73 0.29
N TYR A 207 -10.19 27.87 -0.81
CA TYR A 207 -9.77 26.71 -1.62
C TYR A 207 -8.93 25.71 -0.82
N PHE A 208 -8.04 26.18 0.06
CA PHE A 208 -7.24 25.31 0.94
C PHE A 208 -8.14 24.47 1.86
N TYR A 209 -9.10 25.12 2.55
CA TYR A 209 -9.98 24.41 3.48
C TYR A 209 -10.99 23.49 2.79
N ILE A 210 -11.47 23.85 1.60
CA ILE A 210 -12.27 22.96 0.76
C ILE A 210 -11.44 21.72 0.36
N SER A 211 -10.20 21.93 -0.11
CA SER A 211 -9.30 20.83 -0.45
C SER A 211 -9.01 19.95 0.76
N LEU A 212 -8.81 20.55 1.95
CA LEU A 212 -8.56 19.78 3.18
C LEU A 212 -9.78 18.94 3.61
N TYR A 213 -10.99 19.42 3.39
CA TYR A 213 -12.22 18.65 3.60
C TYR A 213 -12.31 17.46 2.63
N PHE A 214 -12.01 17.65 1.35
CA PHE A 214 -11.96 16.55 0.38
C PHE A 214 -10.86 15.55 0.71
N PHE A 215 -9.72 16.01 1.20
CA PHE A 215 -8.64 15.15 1.67
C PHE A 215 -9.07 14.29 2.87
N ALA A 216 -9.69 14.91 3.86
CA ALA A 216 -10.23 14.20 5.03
C ALA A 216 -11.25 13.13 4.64
N GLY A 217 -12.15 13.46 3.70
CA GLY A 217 -13.21 12.56 3.29
C GLY A 217 -12.83 11.59 2.17
N SER A 218 -11.61 11.64 1.64
CA SER A 218 -11.12 10.63 0.68
C SER A 218 -10.93 9.28 1.35
N LYS A 219 -10.45 9.29 2.58
CA LYS A 219 -10.39 8.14 3.51
C LYS A 219 -10.69 8.64 4.91
N LEU A 220 -11.61 8.00 5.62
CA LEU A 220 -12.01 8.44 6.96
C LEU A 220 -10.85 8.42 7.97
N ALA A 221 -9.86 7.55 7.78
CA ALA A 221 -8.62 7.53 8.55
C ALA A 221 -7.81 8.84 8.45
N ASN A 222 -8.03 9.67 7.42
CA ASN A 222 -7.35 10.96 7.28
C ASN A 222 -7.92 12.08 8.16
N VAL A 223 -9.12 11.89 8.74
CA VAL A 223 -9.82 12.94 9.49
C VAL A 223 -9.00 13.46 10.68
N PRO A 224 -8.45 12.63 11.59
CA PRO A 224 -7.66 13.12 12.71
C PRO A 224 -6.46 13.97 12.29
N TYR A 225 -5.71 13.50 11.30
CA TYR A 225 -4.59 14.24 10.74
C TYR A 225 -5.02 15.58 10.12
N SER A 226 -6.12 15.57 9.37
CA SER A 226 -6.66 16.76 8.70
C SER A 226 -7.10 17.85 9.69
N ILE A 227 -7.66 17.46 10.85
CA ILE A 227 -7.99 18.39 11.93
C ILE A 227 -6.73 19.09 12.46
N ILE A 228 -5.66 18.32 12.70
CA ILE A 228 -4.38 18.87 13.16
C ILE A 228 -3.82 19.84 12.12
N VAL A 229 -3.81 19.44 10.84
CA VAL A 229 -3.36 20.31 9.72
C VAL A 229 -4.20 21.58 9.64
N SER A 230 -5.52 21.49 9.82
CA SER A 230 -6.42 22.66 9.82
C SER A 230 -6.05 23.66 10.92
N MET A 231 -5.81 23.18 12.15
CA MET A 231 -5.43 24.02 13.28
C MET A 231 -4.06 24.70 13.05
N LEU A 232 -3.05 23.91 12.67
CA LEU A 232 -1.70 24.44 12.41
C LEU A 232 -1.71 25.48 11.29
N ALA A 233 -2.40 25.19 10.17
CA ALA A 233 -2.54 26.10 9.07
C ALA A 233 -3.22 27.42 9.49
N ALA A 234 -4.27 27.34 10.32
CA ALA A 234 -4.95 28.52 10.83
C ALA A 234 -4.01 29.41 11.68
N VAL A 235 -3.28 28.81 12.63
CA VAL A 235 -2.32 29.53 13.48
C VAL A 235 -1.30 30.31 12.62
N ILE A 236 -0.78 29.68 11.58
CA ILE A 236 0.23 30.28 10.70
C ILE A 236 -0.34 31.39 9.83
N MET A 237 -1.50 31.13 9.21
CA MET A 237 -2.11 32.10 8.31
C MET A 237 -2.52 33.39 9.05
N ILE A 238 -2.96 33.29 10.30
CA ILE A 238 -3.34 34.42 11.15
C ILE A 238 -2.17 35.37 11.40
N LEU A 239 -0.94 34.89 11.42
CA LEU A 239 0.24 35.73 11.68
C LEU A 239 0.51 36.77 10.58
N ARG A 240 -0.12 36.65 9.41
CA ARG A 240 0.29 37.38 8.21
C ARG A 240 -0.59 38.53 7.74
N LYS A 241 -1.86 38.71 8.23
CA LYS A 241 -2.81 39.55 7.55
C LYS A 241 -3.73 40.38 8.44
N ASP A 242 -4.49 41.24 7.77
CA ASP A 242 -5.48 42.13 8.33
C ASP A 242 -6.64 41.38 9.03
N LYS A 243 -7.52 42.12 9.70
CA LYS A 243 -8.65 41.60 10.48
C LYS A 243 -9.62 40.73 9.65
N LYS A 244 -9.92 41.16 8.39
CA LYS A 244 -10.83 40.40 7.51
C LYS A 244 -10.24 39.03 7.16
N PHE A 245 -8.96 39.02 6.79
CA PHE A 245 -8.24 37.78 6.48
C PHE A 245 -8.22 36.82 7.69
N LYS A 246 -7.91 37.33 8.91
CA LYS A 246 -7.89 36.52 10.13
C LYS A 246 -9.25 35.91 10.44
N ILE A 247 -10.34 36.71 10.34
CA ILE A 247 -11.70 36.23 10.57
C ILE A 247 -12.03 35.12 9.55
N THR A 248 -11.69 35.33 8.28
CA THR A 248 -11.96 34.32 7.25
C THR A 248 -11.20 33.01 7.52
N VAL A 249 -9.93 33.07 7.93
CA VAL A 249 -9.14 31.90 8.27
C VAL A 249 -9.77 31.13 9.44
N ILE A 250 -10.13 31.83 10.51
CA ILE A 250 -10.73 31.22 11.68
C ILE A 250 -12.09 30.59 11.34
N ALA A 251 -12.92 31.30 10.60
CA ALA A 251 -14.23 30.79 10.18
C ALA A 251 -14.09 29.57 9.26
N ALA A 252 -13.20 29.62 8.26
CA ALA A 252 -12.97 28.50 7.36
C ALA A 252 -12.40 27.29 8.07
N ALA A 253 -11.49 27.47 9.02
CA ALA A 253 -10.97 26.40 9.86
C ALA A 253 -12.05 25.75 10.71
N ALA A 254 -12.85 26.57 11.42
CA ALA A 254 -13.93 26.09 12.28
C ALA A 254 -15.00 25.31 11.48
N VAL A 255 -15.43 25.82 10.34
CA VAL A 255 -16.39 25.17 9.44
C VAL A 255 -15.81 23.85 8.91
N SER A 256 -14.55 23.86 8.45
CA SER A 256 -13.87 22.66 7.95
C SER A 256 -13.75 21.58 9.04
N ILE A 257 -13.34 21.97 10.25
CA ILE A 257 -13.25 21.04 11.39
C ILE A 257 -14.63 20.48 11.74
N GLY A 258 -15.67 21.32 11.74
CA GLY A 258 -17.04 20.86 11.99
C GLY A 258 -17.50 19.80 10.98
N PHE A 259 -17.24 20.01 9.70
CA PHE A 259 -17.53 19.01 8.66
C PHE A 259 -16.68 17.74 8.81
N MET A 260 -15.39 17.84 9.18
CA MET A 260 -14.54 16.69 9.43
C MET A 260 -15.00 15.86 10.63
N ILE A 261 -15.41 16.51 11.71
CA ILE A 261 -16.00 15.83 12.87
C ILE A 261 -17.28 15.11 12.46
N ASN A 262 -18.14 15.78 11.69
CA ASN A 262 -19.36 15.15 11.18
C ASN A 262 -19.05 13.90 10.32
N LEU A 263 -18.06 13.95 9.44
CA LEU A 263 -17.61 12.77 8.68
C LEU A 263 -17.18 11.62 9.60
N TYR A 264 -16.46 11.93 10.67
CA TYR A 264 -15.94 10.92 11.59
C TYR A 264 -17.05 10.28 12.44
N VAL A 265 -17.97 11.09 12.94
CA VAL A 265 -19.10 10.61 13.76
C VAL A 265 -20.13 9.83 12.93
N SER A 266 -20.20 10.11 11.62
CA SER A 266 -21.11 9.41 10.71
C SER A 266 -20.53 8.10 10.14
N ILE A 267 -19.41 7.58 10.67
CA ILE A 267 -18.87 6.28 10.27
C ILE A 267 -19.82 5.19 10.77
N PRO A 268 -20.32 4.30 9.89
CA PRO A 268 -21.22 3.22 10.29
C PRO A 268 -20.54 2.24 11.26
N ASP A 269 -21.33 1.68 12.18
CA ASP A 269 -20.84 0.71 13.18
C ASP A 269 -20.16 -0.49 12.54
N TRP A 270 -20.74 -1.03 11.46
CA TRP A 270 -20.14 -2.19 10.78
C TRP A 270 -18.72 -1.92 10.27
N MET A 271 -18.43 -0.68 9.80
CA MET A 271 -17.09 -0.30 9.33
C MET A 271 -16.12 -0.10 10.51
N GLN A 272 -16.60 0.48 11.61
CA GLN A 272 -15.82 0.62 12.84
C GLN A 272 -15.51 -0.76 13.42
N ASN A 273 -16.49 -1.64 13.47
CA ASN A 273 -16.38 -3.02 13.95
C ASN A 273 -15.37 -3.81 13.12
N ALA A 274 -15.50 -3.82 11.78
CA ALA A 274 -14.58 -4.50 10.91
C ALA A 274 -13.12 -4.05 11.10
N THR A 275 -12.89 -2.73 11.18
CA THR A 275 -11.53 -2.21 11.39
C THR A 275 -11.00 -2.47 12.80
N THR A 276 -11.87 -2.51 13.83
CA THR A 276 -11.48 -2.86 15.20
C THR A 276 -11.14 -4.34 15.29
N TYR A 277 -11.94 -5.19 14.65
CA TYR A 277 -11.67 -6.61 14.52
C TYR A 277 -10.27 -6.87 13.93
N GLN A 278 -10.01 -6.28 12.77
CA GLN A 278 -8.71 -6.44 12.10
C GLN A 278 -7.54 -5.91 12.95
N ALA A 279 -7.71 -4.78 13.62
CA ALA A 279 -6.65 -4.22 14.47
C ALA A 279 -6.30 -5.11 15.66
N VAL A 280 -7.26 -5.91 16.15
CA VAL A 280 -7.03 -6.86 17.24
C VAL A 280 -6.62 -8.22 16.71
N PHE A 281 -7.48 -8.90 15.94
CA PHE A 281 -7.28 -10.29 15.56
C PHE A 281 -6.27 -10.47 14.41
N PHE A 282 -6.14 -9.48 13.53
CA PHE A 282 -5.15 -9.43 12.45
C PHE A 282 -4.07 -8.35 12.69
N GLY A 283 -3.92 -7.92 13.94
CA GLY A 283 -2.93 -6.94 14.37
C GLY A 283 -2.30 -7.32 15.70
N ILE A 284 -2.96 -7.01 16.83
CA ILE A 284 -2.40 -7.19 18.17
C ILE A 284 -2.08 -8.65 18.48
N VAL A 285 -3.06 -9.55 18.34
CA VAL A 285 -2.88 -10.97 18.72
C VAL A 285 -2.27 -11.81 17.61
N LYS A 286 -2.19 -11.28 16.40
CA LYS A 286 -1.48 -11.92 15.30
C LYS A 286 0.00 -12.08 15.65
N GLU A 287 0.52 -13.33 15.54
CA GLU A 287 1.90 -13.68 15.88
C GLU A 287 2.26 -13.37 17.35
N SER A 288 1.27 -13.42 18.24
CA SER A 288 1.51 -13.24 19.67
C SER A 288 1.88 -14.56 20.32
N ASP A 289 2.94 -14.54 21.15
CA ASP A 289 3.32 -15.67 22.00
C ASP A 289 2.32 -15.89 23.15
N THR A 290 1.46 -14.91 23.44
CA THR A 290 0.52 -14.93 24.58
C THR A 290 -0.83 -14.31 24.21
N PRO A 291 -1.55 -14.82 23.21
CA PRO A 291 -2.78 -14.19 22.71
C PRO A 291 -3.89 -14.12 23.76
N GLU A 292 -4.00 -15.09 24.67
CA GLU A 292 -4.96 -15.06 25.79
C GLU A 292 -4.73 -13.85 26.69
N LYS A 293 -3.48 -13.59 27.10
CA LYS A 293 -3.15 -12.44 27.95
C LYS A 293 -3.39 -11.12 27.26
N ASP A 294 -3.17 -11.08 25.96
CA ASP A 294 -3.41 -9.87 25.16
C ASP A 294 -4.90 -9.55 25.10
N LEU A 295 -5.75 -10.56 24.89
CA LEU A 295 -7.19 -10.40 24.90
C LEU A 295 -7.69 -9.98 26.31
N GLU A 296 -7.18 -10.62 27.39
CA GLU A 296 -7.49 -10.21 28.76
C GLU A 296 -7.15 -8.73 29.03
N GLN A 297 -5.99 -8.25 28.56
CA GLN A 297 -5.60 -6.85 28.71
C GLN A 297 -6.53 -5.89 27.98
N LEU A 298 -7.14 -6.33 26.88
CA LEU A 298 -8.16 -5.58 26.14
C LEU A 298 -9.56 -5.74 26.75
N GLY A 299 -9.72 -6.55 27.83
CA GLY A 299 -11.01 -6.86 28.47
C GLY A 299 -11.88 -7.82 27.66
N VAL A 300 -11.28 -8.58 26.74
CA VAL A 300 -11.93 -9.55 25.87
C VAL A 300 -11.76 -10.95 26.45
N ASP A 301 -12.81 -11.77 26.36
CA ASP A 301 -12.79 -13.16 26.86
C ASP A 301 -11.83 -14.02 26.03
N THR A 302 -11.03 -14.87 26.71
CA THR A 302 -10.06 -15.77 26.08
C THR A 302 -10.68 -16.85 25.19
N LYS A 303 -12.00 -17.10 25.30
CA LYS A 303 -12.71 -17.97 24.36
C LYS A 303 -12.55 -17.54 22.89
N TYR A 304 -12.28 -16.24 22.64
CA TYR A 304 -12.07 -15.68 21.32
C TYR A 304 -10.64 -15.80 20.79
N THR A 305 -9.76 -16.51 21.48
CA THR A 305 -8.42 -16.87 20.96
C THR A 305 -8.51 -17.65 19.66
N CYS A 306 -9.62 -18.37 19.45
CA CYS A 306 -9.88 -19.07 18.18
C CYS A 306 -9.99 -18.16 16.95
N LEU A 307 -10.10 -16.84 17.15
CA LEU A 307 -10.15 -15.83 16.07
C LEU A 307 -8.77 -15.22 15.74
N VAL A 308 -7.71 -15.65 16.41
CA VAL A 308 -6.35 -15.16 16.12
C VAL A 308 -6.03 -15.39 14.64
N ASN A 309 -5.46 -14.36 13.98
CA ASN A 309 -5.08 -14.35 12.57
C ASN A 309 -6.25 -14.33 11.55
N THR A 310 -7.50 -14.30 11.99
CA THR A 310 -8.64 -14.15 11.09
C THR A 310 -8.85 -12.67 10.75
N HIS A 311 -9.35 -12.37 9.55
CA HIS A 311 -9.68 -11.01 9.13
C HIS A 311 -11.20 -10.80 8.99
N ALA A 312 -11.66 -9.56 9.02
CA ALA A 312 -13.08 -9.21 9.12
C ALA A 312 -13.94 -9.49 7.87
N TYR A 313 -13.38 -10.05 6.80
CA TYR A 313 -14.05 -10.26 5.51
C TYR A 313 -13.88 -11.69 5.01
N MET A 314 -13.81 -12.65 5.93
CA MET A 314 -13.91 -14.08 5.62
C MET A 314 -15.37 -14.44 5.40
N ASP A 315 -15.64 -15.55 4.75
CA ASP A 315 -16.99 -16.08 4.66
C ASP A 315 -17.52 -16.46 6.04
N GLU A 316 -18.82 -16.24 6.29
CA GLU A 316 -19.42 -16.48 7.59
C GLU A 316 -19.19 -17.92 8.12
N ALA A 317 -19.14 -18.90 7.21
CA ALA A 317 -18.89 -20.30 7.54
C ALA A 317 -17.43 -20.58 7.98
N GLU A 318 -16.50 -19.67 7.72
CA GLU A 318 -15.08 -19.83 8.07
C GLU A 318 -14.76 -19.38 9.49
N TYR A 319 -15.67 -18.61 10.13
CA TYR A 319 -15.43 -18.19 11.49
C TYR A 319 -15.80 -19.31 12.48
N PRO A 320 -14.92 -19.61 13.45
CA PRO A 320 -15.23 -20.58 14.51
C PRO A 320 -16.33 -20.09 15.46
N VAL A 321 -16.67 -18.82 15.43
CA VAL A 321 -17.76 -18.20 16.18
C VAL A 321 -18.44 -17.14 15.30
N ASP A 322 -19.72 -16.90 15.51
CA ASP A 322 -20.47 -15.86 14.79
C ASP A 322 -20.05 -14.48 15.27
N ILE A 323 -19.21 -13.79 14.47
CA ILE A 323 -18.70 -12.44 14.75
C ILE A 323 -19.77 -11.35 14.57
N THR A 324 -20.96 -11.68 14.06
CA THR A 324 -22.10 -10.78 13.89
C THR A 324 -23.11 -10.88 15.01
N SER A 325 -22.95 -11.87 15.90
CA SER A 325 -23.87 -12.12 17.01
C SER A 325 -23.90 -10.97 18.04
N GLU A 326 -25.05 -10.78 18.69
CA GLU A 326 -25.17 -9.83 19.81
C GLU A 326 -24.26 -10.18 20.99
N GLU A 327 -23.91 -11.47 21.16
CA GLU A 327 -22.95 -11.92 22.17
C GLU A 327 -21.56 -11.37 21.84
N PHE A 328 -21.08 -11.60 20.62
CA PHE A 328 -19.77 -11.10 20.18
C PHE A 328 -19.71 -9.57 20.22
N LYS A 329 -20.79 -8.89 19.82
CA LYS A 329 -20.87 -7.44 19.89
C LYS A 329 -20.65 -6.93 21.31
N ARG A 330 -21.39 -7.47 22.27
CA ARG A 330 -21.28 -7.10 23.71
C ARG A 330 -19.89 -7.45 24.28
N ASP A 331 -19.33 -8.59 23.88
CA ASP A 331 -18.11 -9.14 24.48
C ASP A 331 -16.84 -8.56 23.85
N PHE A 332 -16.92 -8.02 22.63
CA PHE A 332 -15.79 -7.50 21.89
C PHE A 332 -16.01 -6.06 21.38
N TYR A 333 -16.98 -5.82 20.46
CA TYR A 333 -17.11 -4.51 19.82
C TYR A 333 -17.47 -3.37 20.77
N ASP A 334 -18.29 -3.64 21.79
CA ASP A 334 -18.68 -2.65 22.80
C ASP A 334 -17.58 -2.41 23.85
N LYS A 335 -16.56 -3.27 23.91
CA LYS A 335 -15.46 -3.18 24.90
C LYS A 335 -14.20 -2.55 24.33
N VAL A 336 -13.86 -2.83 23.06
CA VAL A 336 -12.56 -2.45 22.50
C VAL A 336 -12.69 -1.22 21.61
N SER A 337 -12.08 -0.13 22.02
CA SER A 337 -11.98 1.10 21.23
C SER A 337 -10.60 1.24 20.56
N LYS A 338 -10.50 2.14 19.58
CA LYS A 338 -9.19 2.49 18.98
C LYS A 338 -8.21 3.09 19.99
N MET A 339 -8.72 3.65 21.10
CA MET A 339 -7.87 4.15 22.18
C MET A 339 -7.25 2.99 22.98
N ASP A 340 -7.99 1.90 23.21
CA ASP A 340 -7.47 0.72 23.91
C ASP A 340 -6.36 0.06 23.06
N ILE A 341 -6.55 -0.02 21.75
CA ILE A 341 -5.53 -0.51 20.80
C ILE A 341 -4.26 0.37 20.87
N LEU A 342 -4.42 1.70 20.85
CA LEU A 342 -3.30 2.62 20.98
C LEU A 342 -2.58 2.44 22.33
N MET A 343 -3.33 2.35 23.43
CA MET A 343 -2.77 2.17 24.77
C MET A 343 -2.05 0.81 24.86
N PHE A 344 -2.61 -0.25 24.28
CA PHE A 344 -1.94 -1.54 24.21
C PHE A 344 -0.54 -1.41 23.58
N TYR A 345 -0.43 -0.78 22.42
CA TYR A 345 0.85 -0.59 21.75
C TYR A 345 1.83 0.34 22.52
N LEU A 346 1.31 1.34 23.24
CA LEU A 346 2.14 2.18 24.09
C LEU A 346 2.76 1.41 25.26
N PHE A 347 2.05 0.43 25.81
CA PHE A 347 2.57 -0.45 26.86
C PHE A 347 3.42 -1.62 26.32
N HIS A 348 3.31 -1.92 25.02
CA HIS A 348 4.10 -2.96 24.34
C HIS A 348 4.93 -2.38 23.17
N PRO A 349 5.86 -1.45 23.43
CA PRO A 349 6.55 -0.70 22.37
C PRO A 349 7.35 -1.59 21.41
N LYS A 350 7.91 -2.71 21.89
CA LYS A 350 8.63 -3.66 21.04
C LYS A 350 7.70 -4.27 19.96
N ARG A 351 6.50 -4.67 20.38
CA ARG A 351 5.49 -5.23 19.45
C ARG A 351 5.01 -4.16 18.45
N PHE A 352 4.79 -2.94 18.93
CA PHE A 352 4.43 -1.84 18.04
C PHE A 352 5.49 -1.58 16.99
N VAL A 353 6.77 -1.54 17.39
CA VAL A 353 7.89 -1.36 16.45
C VAL A 353 7.94 -2.50 15.42
N ASN A 354 7.72 -3.75 15.83
CA ASN A 354 7.68 -4.87 14.89
C ASN A 354 6.58 -4.67 13.83
N LYS A 355 5.36 -4.28 14.24
CA LYS A 355 4.27 -4.00 13.31
C LYS A 355 4.56 -2.79 12.39
N LEU A 356 5.21 -1.75 12.94
CA LEU A 356 5.65 -0.61 12.13
C LEU A 356 6.75 -0.99 11.13
N ASN A 357 7.59 -1.97 11.44
CA ASN A 357 8.60 -2.49 10.52
C ASN A 357 7.94 -3.11 9.28
N ILE A 358 6.92 -3.96 9.48
CA ILE A 358 6.12 -4.55 8.40
C ILE A 358 5.49 -3.45 7.52
N ALA A 359 4.93 -2.43 8.16
CA ALA A 359 4.35 -1.29 7.45
C ALA A 359 5.38 -0.52 6.61
N ILE A 360 6.58 -0.27 7.15
CA ILE A 360 7.67 0.41 6.44
C ILE A 360 8.10 -0.40 5.21
N GLU A 361 8.34 -1.69 5.36
CA GLU A 361 8.77 -2.58 4.26
C GLU A 361 7.72 -2.64 3.15
N SER A 362 6.44 -2.74 3.53
CA SER A 362 5.32 -2.70 2.58
C SER A 362 5.22 -1.38 1.82
N SER A 363 5.74 -0.27 2.38
CA SER A 363 5.74 1.04 1.73
C SER A 363 6.74 1.18 0.57
N ALA A 364 7.57 0.18 0.32
CA ALA A 364 8.39 0.12 -0.89
C ALA A 364 7.52 0.09 -2.16
N TYR A 365 6.35 -0.49 -2.07
CA TYR A 365 5.38 -0.56 -3.15
C TYR A 365 4.46 0.67 -3.14
N VAL A 366 4.25 1.30 -4.30
CA VAL A 366 3.30 2.41 -4.46
C VAL A 366 1.86 1.91 -4.50
N ARG A 367 1.66 0.71 -5.02
CA ARG A 367 0.37 0.01 -5.10
C ARG A 367 0.56 -1.44 -4.69
N PRO A 368 -0.51 -2.13 -4.22
CA PRO A 368 -0.42 -3.55 -3.94
C PRO A 368 0.06 -4.33 -5.18
N PRO A 369 1.10 -5.18 -5.05
CA PRO A 369 1.63 -5.94 -6.19
C PRO A 369 0.59 -6.85 -6.84
N ASN A 370 -0.37 -7.34 -6.05
CA ASN A 370 -1.43 -8.27 -6.46
C ASN A 370 -2.67 -7.58 -7.07
N ALA A 371 -2.70 -6.24 -7.14
CA ALA A 371 -3.81 -5.55 -7.79
C ALA A 371 -3.67 -5.64 -9.32
N GLY A 372 -4.49 -6.47 -9.94
CA GLY A 372 -4.56 -6.60 -11.39
C GLY A 372 -4.82 -5.26 -12.07
N ASN A 373 -4.18 -5.01 -13.21
CA ASN A 373 -4.21 -3.72 -13.89
C ASN A 373 -4.61 -3.77 -15.37
N SER A 374 -4.77 -4.95 -15.93
CA SER A 374 -5.22 -5.19 -17.30
C SER A 374 -6.64 -5.75 -17.32
N SER A 375 -7.35 -5.57 -18.44
CA SER A 375 -8.68 -6.12 -18.65
C SER A 375 -8.68 -7.55 -19.22
N THR A 376 -7.54 -8.01 -19.72
CA THR A 376 -7.41 -9.27 -20.46
C THR A 376 -6.48 -10.28 -19.79
N VAL A 377 -5.51 -9.82 -19.02
CA VAL A 377 -4.50 -10.69 -18.42
C VAL A 377 -4.55 -10.56 -16.89
N ILE A 378 -4.71 -11.70 -16.23
CA ILE A 378 -4.74 -11.78 -14.78
C ILE A 378 -3.33 -11.52 -14.25
N MET A 379 -3.22 -10.55 -13.34
CA MET A 379 -2.00 -10.25 -12.57
C MET A 379 -0.80 -9.73 -13.38
N GLU A 380 -0.98 -9.29 -14.62
CA GLU A 380 0.09 -8.56 -15.31
C GLU A 380 0.25 -7.14 -14.75
N THR A 381 1.50 -6.77 -14.51
CA THR A 381 1.86 -5.37 -14.25
C THR A 381 2.11 -4.66 -15.57
N THR A 382 1.67 -3.40 -15.71
CA THR A 382 2.06 -2.62 -16.87
C THR A 382 3.43 -2.02 -16.67
N ASP A 383 4.32 -2.19 -17.63
CA ASP A 383 5.64 -1.55 -17.66
C ASP A 383 5.59 -0.10 -18.18
N ARG A 384 4.41 0.36 -18.60
CA ARG A 384 4.24 1.72 -19.10
C ARG A 384 4.53 2.73 -18.03
N TRP A 385 5.58 3.54 -18.23
CA TRP A 385 5.94 4.64 -17.34
C TRP A 385 5.97 4.29 -15.84
N SER A 386 6.52 3.10 -15.51
CA SER A 386 6.73 2.62 -14.13
C SER A 386 8.15 2.88 -13.64
N ILE A 387 8.76 4.00 -14.07
CA ILE A 387 10.17 4.33 -13.78
C ILE A 387 10.39 4.45 -12.28
N TRP A 388 9.56 5.25 -11.61
CA TRP A 388 9.71 5.51 -10.18
C TRP A 388 9.35 4.28 -9.34
N SER A 389 8.25 3.62 -9.66
CA SER A 389 7.85 2.37 -9.00
C SER A 389 8.95 1.31 -9.08
N ASN A 390 9.56 1.13 -10.27
CA ASN A 390 10.67 0.19 -10.46
C ASN A 390 11.93 0.62 -9.68
N VAL A 391 12.24 1.93 -9.63
CA VAL A 391 13.34 2.45 -8.80
C VAL A 391 13.09 2.17 -7.32
N ARG A 392 11.86 2.34 -6.82
CA ARG A 392 11.51 2.04 -5.43
C ARG A 392 11.73 0.56 -5.11
N VAL A 393 11.23 -0.33 -5.95
CA VAL A 393 11.40 -1.78 -5.77
C VAL A 393 12.88 -2.17 -5.86
N ALA A 394 13.62 -1.65 -6.85
CA ALA A 394 15.07 -1.89 -6.98
C ALA A 394 15.88 -1.37 -5.78
N LEU A 395 15.40 -0.29 -5.15
CA LEU A 395 16.00 0.30 -3.95
C LEU A 395 15.21 -0.04 -2.68
N LYS A 396 14.48 -1.16 -2.67
CA LYS A 396 13.65 -1.62 -1.52
C LYS A 396 14.46 -1.63 -0.20
N PHE A 397 15.76 -1.85 -0.24
CA PHE A 397 16.64 -1.72 0.91
C PHE A 397 16.65 -0.33 1.58
N LEU A 398 16.38 0.75 0.85
CA LEU A 398 16.23 2.09 1.43
C LEU A 398 14.93 2.25 2.25
N TYR A 399 13.99 1.33 2.07
CA TYR A 399 12.75 1.24 2.83
C TYR A 399 12.88 0.28 4.02
N SER A 400 14.10 -0.14 4.37
CA SER A 400 14.32 -0.90 5.61
C SER A 400 13.98 -0.03 6.83
N PRO A 401 13.41 -0.63 7.90
CA PRO A 401 13.01 0.10 9.10
C PRO A 401 14.11 0.97 9.68
N VAL A 402 15.33 0.46 9.74
CA VAL A 402 16.49 1.19 10.28
C VAL A 402 16.79 2.47 9.52
N VAL A 403 16.75 2.42 8.18
CA VAL A 403 16.99 3.59 7.32
C VAL A 403 15.88 4.63 7.48
N ILE A 404 14.63 4.20 7.45
CA ILE A 404 13.47 5.09 7.59
C ILE A 404 13.46 5.76 8.97
N TYR A 405 13.67 5.00 10.04
CA TYR A 405 13.75 5.59 11.40
C TYR A 405 14.92 6.54 11.53
N ALA A 406 16.11 6.21 11.01
CA ALA A 406 17.25 7.09 11.05
C ALA A 406 16.96 8.43 10.35
N ILE A 407 16.37 8.39 9.14
CA ILE A 407 15.97 9.59 8.41
C ILE A 407 14.93 10.39 9.21
N PHE A 408 13.89 9.75 9.73
CA PHE A 408 12.81 10.43 10.46
C PHE A 408 13.30 11.08 11.76
N ILE A 409 14.10 10.36 12.54
CA ILE A 409 14.66 10.88 13.80
C ILE A 409 15.57 12.08 13.51
N LEU A 410 16.49 11.96 12.56
CA LEU A 410 17.40 13.05 12.20
C LEU A 410 16.64 14.28 11.69
N LEU A 411 15.64 14.09 10.82
CA LEU A 411 14.80 15.19 10.34
C LEU A 411 13.97 15.81 11.45
N THR A 412 13.42 15.00 12.36
CA THR A 412 12.65 15.49 13.50
C THR A 412 13.52 16.32 14.42
N ILE A 413 14.71 15.83 14.79
CA ILE A 413 15.68 16.57 15.61
C ILE A 413 16.06 17.88 14.93
N TYR A 414 16.37 17.85 13.62
CA TYR A 414 16.71 19.05 12.86
C TYR A 414 15.58 20.08 12.88
N ILE A 415 14.34 19.66 12.64
CA ILE A 415 13.18 20.57 12.64
C ILE A 415 12.95 21.15 14.03
N VAL A 416 13.01 20.34 15.08
CA VAL A 416 12.87 20.80 16.48
C VAL A 416 13.95 21.84 16.83
N LEU A 417 15.21 21.60 16.45
CA LEU A 417 16.28 22.58 16.66
C LEU A 417 16.05 23.89 15.90
N VAL A 418 15.57 23.81 14.67
CA VAL A 418 15.21 25.00 13.86
C VAL A 418 14.01 25.72 14.50
N ASP A 419 13.01 25.00 14.99
CA ASP A 419 11.86 25.57 15.71
C ASP A 419 12.31 26.34 16.95
N ILE A 420 13.11 25.73 17.79
CA ILE A 420 13.66 26.35 19.01
C ILE A 420 14.42 27.65 18.63
N PHE A 421 15.30 27.57 17.61
CA PHE A 421 16.04 28.73 17.13
C PHE A 421 15.13 29.85 16.66
N LEU A 422 14.10 29.55 15.87
CA LEU A 422 13.16 30.53 15.31
C LEU A 422 12.23 31.10 16.38
N ILE A 423 11.77 30.30 17.33
CA ILE A 423 10.98 30.78 18.47
C ILE A 423 11.81 31.75 19.33
N TYR A 424 13.07 31.43 19.58
CA TYR A 424 13.96 32.30 20.33
C TYR A 424 14.23 33.64 19.59
N HIS A 425 14.39 33.59 18.27
CA HIS A 425 14.67 34.75 17.44
C HIS A 425 13.42 35.35 16.76
N ARG A 426 12.20 34.96 17.17
CA ARG A 426 10.92 35.31 16.49
C ARG A 426 10.74 36.79 16.17
N LYS A 427 11.28 37.70 16.99
CA LYS A 427 11.18 39.16 16.75
C LYS A 427 12.05 39.64 15.58
N LYS A 428 13.04 38.87 15.16
CA LYS A 428 13.98 39.20 14.06
C LYS A 428 13.68 38.42 12.77
N GLU A 429 12.79 37.39 12.85
CA GLU A 429 12.54 36.52 11.72
C GLU A 429 11.36 36.99 10.85
N SER A 430 11.48 36.73 9.55
CA SER A 430 10.39 37.07 8.61
C SER A 430 9.21 36.09 8.77
N PRO A 431 7.96 36.59 8.62
CA PRO A 431 6.78 35.71 8.60
C PRO A 431 6.87 34.54 7.61
N ASN A 432 7.64 34.71 6.53
CA ASN A 432 7.84 33.69 5.51
C ASN A 432 8.61 32.47 6.02
N ARG A 433 9.60 32.65 6.90
CA ARG A 433 10.34 31.53 7.49
C ARG A 433 9.48 30.73 8.44
N LEU A 434 8.68 31.39 9.29
CA LEU A 434 7.72 30.72 10.16
C LEU A 434 6.71 29.90 9.36
N TYR A 435 6.27 30.43 8.21
CA TYR A 435 5.33 29.74 7.34
C TYR A 435 5.94 28.47 6.71
N MET A 436 7.17 28.53 6.21
CA MET A 436 7.88 27.34 5.69
C MET A 436 8.08 26.29 6.77
N LEU A 437 8.49 26.73 7.95
CA LEU A 437 8.71 25.84 9.08
C LEU A 437 7.48 25.03 9.44
N CYS A 438 6.32 25.68 9.47
CA CYS A 438 5.09 24.96 9.74
C CYS A 438 4.71 23.98 8.63
N GLY A 439 5.03 24.28 7.37
CA GLY A 439 4.88 23.32 6.27
C GLY A 439 5.74 22.07 6.46
N THR A 440 6.98 22.24 6.93
CA THR A 440 7.87 21.11 7.25
C THR A 440 7.41 20.33 8.48
N ASN A 441 6.90 21.02 9.51
CA ASN A 441 6.31 20.36 10.68
C ASN A 441 5.07 19.52 10.30
N VAL A 442 4.18 20.06 9.45
CA VAL A 442 3.03 19.30 8.95
C VAL A 442 3.47 18.05 8.20
N LEU A 443 4.51 18.14 7.36
CA LEU A 443 5.02 16.99 6.61
C LEU A 443 5.60 15.92 7.56
N ILE A 444 6.46 16.29 8.49
CA ILE A 444 7.08 15.34 9.45
C ILE A 444 6.03 14.71 10.36
N LEU A 445 5.11 15.52 10.90
CA LEU A 445 3.99 15.01 11.68
C LEU A 445 3.13 14.04 10.85
N GLY A 446 2.90 14.38 9.57
CA GLY A 446 2.20 13.53 8.62
C GLY A 446 2.90 12.19 8.42
N LEU A 447 4.22 12.17 8.27
CA LEU A 447 5.00 10.94 8.15
C LEU A 447 4.84 10.04 9.37
N TRP A 448 5.01 10.56 10.60
CA TRP A 448 4.85 9.79 11.83
C TRP A 448 3.41 9.28 12.02
N ILE A 449 2.41 10.14 11.84
CA ILE A 449 1.01 9.76 12.02
C ILE A 449 0.61 8.70 10.97
N ASN A 450 0.96 8.89 9.69
CA ASN A 450 0.55 7.96 8.64
C ASN A 450 1.36 6.65 8.64
N LEU A 451 2.46 6.57 9.37
CA LEU A 451 3.11 5.32 9.68
C LEU A 451 2.33 4.51 10.75
N MET A 452 1.80 5.20 11.78
CA MET A 452 1.16 4.55 12.92
C MET A 452 -0.33 4.23 12.68
N LEU A 453 -1.06 5.14 12.02
CA LEU A 453 -2.51 5.02 11.84
C LEU A 453 -2.98 3.74 11.16
N PRO A 454 -2.34 3.21 10.11
CA PRO A 454 -2.75 1.96 9.50
C PRO A 454 -2.75 0.80 10.50
N ILE A 455 -1.69 0.67 11.29
CA ILE A 455 -1.55 -0.41 12.28
C ILE A 455 -2.61 -0.28 13.39
N ILE A 456 -2.77 0.91 13.96
CA ILE A 456 -3.76 1.16 15.02
C ILE A 456 -5.19 1.00 14.48
N GLY A 457 -5.40 1.41 13.25
CA GLY A 457 -6.73 1.44 12.62
C GLY A 457 -7.20 0.11 12.06
N ASN A 458 -6.29 -0.70 11.51
CA ASN A 458 -6.64 -1.86 10.69
C ASN A 458 -5.67 -3.06 10.82
N GLY A 459 -4.72 -3.00 11.75
CA GLY A 459 -3.71 -4.04 11.89
C GLY A 459 -2.85 -4.18 10.62
N GLU A 460 -2.60 -5.41 10.19
CA GLU A 460 -1.80 -5.69 8.98
C GLU A 460 -2.65 -5.90 7.72
N ALA A 461 -3.98 -5.83 7.82
CA ALA A 461 -4.86 -6.05 6.68
C ALA A 461 -4.61 -5.01 5.58
N ASP A 462 -4.39 -5.46 4.35
CA ASP A 462 -4.12 -4.61 3.16
C ASP A 462 -3.04 -3.54 3.39
N ILE A 463 -1.99 -3.87 4.16
CA ILE A 463 -1.04 -2.90 4.67
C ILE A 463 -0.39 -2.06 3.55
N ALA A 464 -0.02 -2.65 2.41
CA ALA A 464 0.57 -1.92 1.28
C ALA A 464 -0.36 -0.80 0.77
N LYS A 465 -1.67 -1.07 0.67
CA LYS A 465 -2.68 -0.08 0.27
C LYS A 465 -2.88 0.98 1.36
N HIS A 466 -2.89 0.58 2.64
CA HIS A 466 -3.05 1.51 3.75
C HIS A 466 -1.85 2.43 3.94
N MET A 467 -0.65 2.00 3.51
CA MET A 467 0.56 2.82 3.52
C MET A 467 0.64 3.83 2.37
N PHE A 468 -0.34 3.90 1.47
CA PHE A 468 -0.32 4.78 0.30
C PHE A 468 -0.04 6.25 0.63
N LEU A 469 -0.66 6.82 1.68
CA LEU A 469 -0.41 8.21 2.09
C LEU A 469 1.01 8.40 2.66
N PHE A 470 1.49 7.44 3.43
CA PHE A 470 2.86 7.44 3.93
C PHE A 470 3.87 7.41 2.76
N THR A 471 3.62 6.53 1.79
CA THR A 471 4.39 6.43 0.54
C THR A 471 4.45 7.77 -0.21
N ASN A 472 3.30 8.44 -0.38
CA ASN A 472 3.23 9.78 -0.97
C ASN A 472 4.07 10.80 -0.20
N CYS A 473 3.99 10.80 1.13
CA CYS A 473 4.75 11.72 1.97
C CYS A 473 6.26 11.48 1.87
N ILE A 474 6.70 10.22 1.78
CA ILE A 474 8.12 9.88 1.54
C ILE A 474 8.58 10.42 0.18
N ASP A 475 7.80 10.22 -0.87
CA ASP A 475 8.16 10.66 -2.22
C ASP A 475 8.20 12.19 -2.32
N ILE A 476 7.29 12.89 -1.63
CA ILE A 476 7.34 14.35 -1.49
C ILE A 476 8.61 14.77 -0.74
N LEU A 477 8.93 14.10 0.36
CA LEU A 477 10.15 14.37 1.12
C LEU A 477 11.39 14.17 0.26
N PHE A 478 11.47 13.07 -0.48
CA PHE A 478 12.55 12.80 -1.44
C PHE A 478 12.69 13.91 -2.48
N ALA A 479 11.60 14.32 -3.12
CA ALA A 479 11.60 15.39 -4.09
C ALA A 479 12.07 16.74 -3.47
N VAL A 480 11.60 17.06 -2.26
CA VAL A 480 12.03 18.28 -1.52
C VAL A 480 13.51 18.21 -1.16
N MET A 481 14.02 17.05 -0.73
CA MET A 481 15.45 16.85 -0.43
C MET A 481 16.31 17.05 -1.68
N VAL A 482 15.95 16.47 -2.81
CA VAL A 482 16.66 16.62 -4.08
C VAL A 482 16.68 18.09 -4.52
N ILE A 483 15.54 18.77 -4.48
CA ILE A 483 15.47 20.22 -4.80
C ILE A 483 16.31 21.04 -3.83
N GLY A 484 16.30 20.70 -2.54
CA GLY A 484 17.07 21.34 -1.48
C GLY A 484 18.57 21.28 -1.73
N LEU A 485 19.09 20.13 -2.18
CA LEU A 485 20.51 19.96 -2.54
C LEU A 485 20.97 20.95 -3.64
N PHE A 486 20.09 21.28 -4.57
CA PHE A 486 20.39 22.23 -5.65
C PHE A 486 20.18 23.70 -5.28
N THR A 487 19.28 24.00 -4.32
CA THR A 487 18.83 25.36 -4.03
C THR A 487 19.42 25.95 -2.74
N MET A 488 19.67 25.14 -1.72
CA MET A 488 20.00 25.59 -0.35
C MET A 488 21.47 25.37 0.02
N ARG A 489 22.36 26.29 -0.40
CA ARG A 489 23.81 26.17 -0.15
C ARG A 489 24.19 25.92 1.31
N LYS A 490 23.51 26.55 2.29
CA LYS A 490 23.82 26.43 3.73
C LYS A 490 23.36 25.09 4.34
N GLN A 491 22.39 24.42 3.73
CA GLN A 491 21.80 23.17 4.24
C GLN A 491 22.30 21.93 3.49
N ARG A 492 23.13 22.11 2.46
CA ARG A 492 23.72 20.99 1.68
C ARG A 492 24.46 19.99 2.56
N ALA A 493 25.20 20.48 3.55
CA ALA A 493 25.94 19.61 4.46
C ALA A 493 25.02 18.67 5.25
N ILE A 494 23.90 19.20 5.80
CA ILE A 494 22.94 18.42 6.58
C ILE A 494 22.21 17.42 5.68
N LEU A 495 21.72 17.88 4.52
CA LEU A 495 21.06 17.01 3.55
C LEU A 495 22.00 15.93 3.01
N SER A 496 23.29 16.27 2.81
CA SER A 496 24.33 15.31 2.40
C SER A 496 24.62 14.30 3.51
N VAL A 497 24.66 14.73 4.78
CA VAL A 497 24.84 13.81 5.92
C VAL A 497 23.65 12.86 6.02
N CYS A 498 22.42 13.37 5.93
CA CYS A 498 21.23 12.51 5.95
C CYS A 498 21.24 11.49 4.79
N ALA A 499 21.59 11.94 3.58
CA ALA A 499 21.69 11.08 2.41
C ALA A 499 22.81 10.04 2.54
N VAL A 500 23.99 10.43 3.02
CA VAL A 500 25.14 9.54 3.26
C VAL A 500 24.80 8.55 4.36
N THR A 501 24.20 9.00 5.49
CA THR A 501 23.79 8.11 6.57
C THR A 501 22.75 7.10 6.09
N ALA A 502 21.75 7.52 5.31
CA ALA A 502 20.78 6.62 4.71
C ALA A 502 21.44 5.60 3.78
N LEU A 503 22.34 6.05 2.89
CA LEU A 503 23.05 5.18 1.94
C LEU A 503 24.03 4.22 2.64
N THR A 504 24.77 4.69 3.66
CA THR A 504 25.71 3.84 4.39
C THR A 504 24.98 2.84 5.31
N SER A 505 23.90 3.25 5.96
CA SER A 505 23.06 2.35 6.74
C SER A 505 22.42 1.30 5.83
N ALA A 506 21.90 1.73 4.68
CA ALA A 506 21.37 0.86 3.65
C ALA A 506 22.43 -0.14 3.14
N PHE A 507 23.61 0.34 2.79
CA PHE A 507 24.71 -0.51 2.32
C PHE A 507 25.15 -1.54 3.37
N TYR A 508 25.11 -1.18 4.66
CA TYR A 508 25.49 -2.08 5.76
C TYR A 508 24.43 -3.17 6.03
N ILE A 509 23.16 -2.85 5.82
CA ILE A 509 22.02 -3.77 6.04
C ILE A 509 21.81 -4.66 4.83
N THR A 510 22.08 -4.15 3.64
CA THR A 510 21.88 -4.83 2.37
C THR A 510 23.18 -5.30 1.74
N MET A 511 24.13 -5.76 2.54
CA MET A 511 25.15 -6.61 1.94
C MET A 511 24.39 -7.69 1.14
N PRO A 512 24.55 -7.76 -0.21
CA PRO A 512 23.76 -8.68 -1.02
C PRO A 512 23.89 -10.07 -0.40
N ASN A 513 22.79 -10.81 -0.40
CA ASN A 513 22.75 -12.20 0.01
C ASN A 513 23.99 -12.86 -0.58
N LYS A 514 24.94 -13.23 0.27
CA LYS A 514 26.26 -13.66 -0.17
C LYS A 514 26.01 -14.91 -1.00
N VAL A 515 26.19 -14.81 -2.31
CA VAL A 515 26.16 -16.00 -3.16
C VAL A 515 27.38 -16.81 -2.80
N ILE A 516 27.16 -18.01 -2.30
CA ILE A 516 28.23 -18.96 -2.03
C ILE A 516 28.24 -20.05 -3.10
N THR A 517 29.40 -20.60 -3.39
CA THR A 517 29.54 -21.77 -4.26
C THR A 517 29.78 -22.98 -3.38
N PHE A 518 28.88 -23.99 -3.49
CA PHE A 518 28.96 -25.20 -2.68
C PHE A 518 28.33 -26.37 -3.46
N GLY A 519 29.05 -27.48 -3.57
CA GLY A 519 28.62 -28.63 -4.32
C GLY A 519 28.64 -28.47 -5.84
N THR A 520 28.41 -29.55 -6.53
CA THR A 520 28.29 -29.62 -8.00
C THR A 520 27.06 -30.43 -8.37
N TYR A 521 26.42 -30.08 -9.47
CA TYR A 521 25.35 -30.86 -10.08
C TYR A 521 25.64 -30.99 -11.58
N GLU A 522 25.60 -32.22 -12.11
CA GLU A 522 25.99 -32.52 -13.50
C GLU A 522 27.35 -31.90 -13.88
N GLY A 523 28.30 -31.93 -12.95
CA GLY A 523 29.67 -31.39 -13.18
C GLY A 523 29.77 -29.84 -13.18
N LYS A 524 28.67 -29.11 -12.88
CA LYS A 524 28.66 -27.64 -12.77
C LYS A 524 28.59 -27.21 -11.29
N PRO A 525 29.42 -26.21 -10.90
CA PRO A 525 29.37 -25.73 -9.53
C PRO A 525 28.02 -25.05 -9.20
N LEU A 526 27.41 -25.44 -8.11
CA LEU A 526 26.16 -24.86 -7.63
C LEU A 526 26.41 -23.53 -6.92
N LYS A 527 25.60 -22.53 -7.29
CA LYS A 527 25.57 -21.22 -6.63
C LYS A 527 24.32 -21.14 -5.74
N TRP A 528 24.52 -20.68 -4.51
CA TRP A 528 23.49 -20.63 -3.49
C TRP A 528 23.30 -19.20 -2.99
N GLU A 529 22.09 -18.76 -2.82
CA GLU A 529 21.71 -17.54 -2.11
C GLU A 529 21.51 -17.86 -0.64
N VAL A 530 22.00 -16.99 0.26
CA VAL A 530 21.81 -17.15 1.71
C VAL A 530 20.46 -16.55 2.08
N VAL A 531 19.52 -17.39 2.50
CA VAL A 531 18.17 -16.98 2.95
C VAL A 531 18.23 -16.48 4.39
N SER A 532 18.78 -17.27 5.29
CA SER A 532 18.86 -16.93 6.72
C SER A 532 20.15 -17.46 7.36
N ARG A 533 20.54 -16.83 8.49
CA ARG A 533 21.69 -17.24 9.29
C ARG A 533 21.23 -17.46 10.74
N TYR A 534 21.71 -18.54 11.34
CA TYR A 534 21.39 -18.90 12.72
C TYR A 534 22.61 -18.72 13.64
N ASN A 535 22.34 -18.59 14.93
CA ASN A 535 23.38 -18.43 15.95
C ASN A 535 24.23 -19.69 16.18
N ASP A 536 23.80 -20.84 15.66
CA ASP A 536 24.49 -22.15 15.72
C ASP A 536 25.53 -22.34 14.60
N ASN A 537 25.92 -21.26 13.91
CA ASN A 537 26.80 -21.28 12.74
C ASN A 537 26.20 -22.02 11.52
N SER A 538 24.90 -22.19 11.48
CA SER A 538 24.22 -22.70 10.27
C SER A 538 23.54 -21.59 9.47
N MET A 539 23.24 -21.89 8.21
CA MET A 539 22.50 -21.00 7.33
C MET A 539 21.58 -21.80 6.40
N ILE A 540 20.46 -21.21 6.04
CA ILE A 540 19.60 -21.74 4.96
C ILE A 540 20.10 -21.16 3.64
N LEU A 541 20.30 -22.05 2.70
CA LEU A 541 20.76 -21.77 1.36
C LEU A 541 19.73 -22.24 0.36
N VAL A 542 19.46 -21.45 -0.68
CA VAL A 542 18.65 -21.84 -1.83
C VAL A 542 19.48 -21.72 -3.10
N THR A 543 19.36 -22.66 -4.02
CA THR A 543 20.07 -22.55 -5.31
C THR A 543 19.66 -21.28 -6.04
N LYS A 544 20.65 -20.54 -6.54
CA LYS A 544 20.42 -19.25 -7.20
C LYS A 544 19.49 -19.38 -8.40
N ASP A 545 19.75 -20.39 -9.23
CA ASP A 545 18.97 -20.72 -10.42
C ASP A 545 18.35 -22.11 -10.24
N PRO A 546 17.26 -22.46 -10.93
CA PRO A 546 16.76 -23.83 -10.95
C PRO A 546 17.84 -24.81 -11.40
N VAL A 547 17.97 -25.92 -10.68
CA VAL A 547 18.96 -26.96 -10.98
C VAL A 547 18.51 -27.88 -12.10
N THR A 548 17.20 -28.08 -12.23
CA THR A 548 16.53 -28.85 -13.29
C THR A 548 15.09 -28.41 -13.42
N GLU A 549 14.38 -28.91 -14.44
CA GLU A 549 12.93 -28.84 -14.57
C GLU A 549 12.37 -30.25 -14.49
N THR A 550 11.36 -30.49 -13.65
CA THR A 550 10.70 -31.79 -13.50
C THR A 550 9.28 -31.63 -12.95
N ILE A 551 8.50 -32.71 -12.98
CA ILE A 551 7.19 -32.81 -12.34
C ILE A 551 7.34 -32.77 -10.81
N PHE A 552 6.27 -32.37 -10.12
CA PHE A 552 6.22 -32.47 -8.67
C PHE A 552 5.99 -33.93 -8.24
N ASP A 553 5.00 -34.56 -8.86
CA ASP A 553 4.62 -35.96 -8.66
C ASP A 553 3.67 -36.43 -9.77
N SER A 554 3.56 -37.74 -9.98
CA SER A 554 2.65 -38.30 -10.99
C SER A 554 1.18 -38.32 -10.58
N ASN A 555 0.87 -38.20 -9.27
CA ASN A 555 -0.48 -38.46 -8.74
C ASN A 555 -1.02 -37.39 -7.79
N SER A 556 -0.18 -36.83 -6.91
CA SER A 556 -0.67 -35.96 -5.84
C SER A 556 0.31 -34.84 -5.47
N ASN A 557 -0.18 -33.83 -4.73
CA ASN A 557 0.63 -32.76 -4.17
C ASN A 557 1.08 -33.01 -2.74
N LEU A 558 1.03 -34.26 -2.27
CA LEU A 558 1.52 -34.64 -0.95
C LEU A 558 3.05 -34.70 -0.97
N TRP A 559 3.70 -33.80 -0.23
CA TRP A 559 5.16 -33.69 -0.24
C TRP A 559 5.86 -34.97 0.27
N GLU A 560 5.33 -35.59 1.33
CA GLU A 560 5.94 -36.78 1.96
C GLU A 560 6.25 -37.89 0.97
N ASP A 561 5.35 -38.13 0.03
CA ASP A 561 5.42 -39.24 -0.93
C ASP A 561 5.81 -38.77 -2.35
N SER A 562 6.13 -37.47 -2.54
CA SER A 562 6.36 -36.93 -3.89
C SER A 562 7.66 -37.43 -4.52
N GLU A 563 7.61 -37.72 -5.82
CA GLU A 563 8.76 -38.08 -6.65
C GLU A 563 9.85 -37.01 -6.60
N LEU A 564 9.46 -35.74 -6.53
CA LEU A 564 10.40 -34.62 -6.42
C LEU A 564 11.17 -34.65 -5.11
N ARG A 565 10.53 -34.95 -3.97
CA ARG A 565 11.21 -35.09 -2.68
C ARG A 565 12.16 -36.28 -2.69
N GLU A 566 11.72 -37.42 -3.22
CA GLU A 566 12.54 -38.63 -3.33
C GLU A 566 13.80 -38.33 -4.16
N TRP A 567 13.66 -37.69 -5.32
CA TRP A 567 14.77 -37.29 -6.17
C TRP A 567 15.74 -36.33 -5.45
N LEU A 568 15.23 -35.30 -4.74
CA LEU A 568 16.08 -34.35 -4.03
C LEU A 568 16.93 -34.99 -2.94
N ASN A 569 16.36 -35.89 -2.18
CA ASN A 569 17.04 -36.53 -1.01
C ASN A 569 17.86 -37.76 -1.38
N ASN A 570 17.71 -38.31 -2.60
CA ASN A 570 18.48 -39.44 -3.08
C ASN A 570 19.43 -39.00 -4.22
N ASP A 571 18.91 -38.77 -5.44
CA ASP A 571 19.73 -38.60 -6.63
C ASP A 571 20.49 -37.25 -6.62
N PHE A 572 19.80 -36.15 -6.30
CA PHE A 572 20.45 -34.83 -6.22
C PHE A 572 21.48 -34.77 -5.08
N LEU A 573 21.13 -35.32 -3.90
CA LEU A 573 22.04 -35.34 -2.75
C LEU A 573 23.26 -36.26 -3.00
N ALA A 574 23.11 -37.29 -3.83
CA ALA A 574 24.21 -38.22 -4.19
C ALA A 574 25.32 -37.54 -5.03
N GLU A 575 25.02 -36.44 -5.73
CA GLU A 575 25.99 -35.64 -6.48
C GLU A 575 27.02 -34.94 -5.57
N PHE A 576 26.72 -34.76 -4.29
CA PHE A 576 27.63 -34.16 -3.32
C PHE A 576 28.61 -35.20 -2.78
N SER A 577 29.86 -34.79 -2.62
CA SER A 577 30.89 -35.63 -1.96
C SER A 577 30.52 -35.91 -0.49
N ASP A 578 31.13 -36.96 0.10
CA ASP A 578 30.87 -37.34 1.50
C ASP A 578 31.21 -36.20 2.47
N ASP A 579 32.20 -35.36 2.20
CA ASP A 579 32.56 -34.23 3.06
C ASP A 579 31.61 -33.05 2.86
N GLU A 580 31.02 -32.87 1.69
CA GLU A 580 29.99 -31.88 1.45
C GLU A 580 28.66 -32.31 2.12
N ARG A 581 28.28 -33.57 2.01
CA ARG A 581 27.07 -34.11 2.66
C ARG A 581 27.07 -33.94 4.17
N LYS A 582 28.22 -34.08 4.85
CA LYS A 582 28.35 -33.83 6.30
C LYS A 582 27.99 -32.43 6.71
N LYS A 583 28.17 -31.46 5.83
CA LYS A 583 27.83 -30.03 6.05
C LYS A 583 26.33 -29.74 5.86
N ILE A 584 25.57 -30.63 5.26
CA ILE A 584 24.12 -30.50 5.08
C ILE A 584 23.43 -31.11 6.30
N LYS A 585 22.64 -30.30 6.99
CA LYS A 585 21.90 -30.71 8.20
C LYS A 585 20.42 -30.90 7.89
N PRO A 586 19.75 -31.83 8.58
CA PRO A 586 18.32 -31.98 8.43
C PRO A 586 17.57 -30.73 8.89
N VAL A 587 16.45 -30.47 8.23
CA VAL A 587 15.48 -29.44 8.57
C VAL A 587 14.14 -30.11 8.76
N THR A 588 13.49 -29.86 9.90
CA THR A 588 12.10 -30.27 10.12
C THR A 588 11.22 -29.23 9.42
N ASN A 589 10.67 -29.60 8.27
CA ASN A 589 9.73 -28.78 7.52
C ASN A 589 8.32 -28.98 8.04
N GLU A 590 7.60 -27.90 8.22
CA GLU A 590 6.16 -27.89 8.47
C GLU A 590 5.44 -27.83 7.12
N VAL A 591 4.66 -28.85 6.80
CA VAL A 591 3.99 -29.02 5.51
C VAL A 591 2.48 -29.07 5.71
N ILE A 592 1.78 -28.31 4.88
CA ILE A 592 0.31 -28.25 4.88
C ILE A 592 -0.23 -29.46 4.12
N LEU A 593 -1.28 -30.09 4.64
CA LEU A 593 -2.00 -31.19 3.98
C LEU A 593 -2.93 -30.64 2.87
N PRO A 594 -3.05 -31.36 1.74
CA PRO A 594 -4.05 -31.02 0.74
C PRO A 594 -5.48 -31.17 1.27
N TYR A 595 -6.41 -30.38 0.71
CA TYR A 595 -7.83 -30.34 1.11
C TYR A 595 -8.53 -31.71 1.14
N ASP A 596 -8.34 -32.50 0.13
CA ASP A 596 -8.95 -33.84 -0.05
C ASP A 596 -8.20 -34.95 0.66
N TYR A 597 -7.08 -34.63 1.32
CA TYR A 597 -6.34 -35.63 2.07
C TYR A 597 -7.09 -36.01 3.35
N LYS A 598 -7.41 -37.29 3.49
CA LYS A 598 -8.16 -37.88 4.64
C LYS A 598 -9.54 -37.28 4.89
N ASN A 599 -10.21 -36.74 3.88
CA ASN A 599 -11.52 -36.08 3.99
C ASN A 599 -11.51 -34.91 4.99
N LEU A 600 -10.41 -34.20 5.13
CA LEU A 600 -10.34 -33.02 5.96
C LEU A 600 -11.01 -31.86 5.22
N ALA A 601 -12.06 -31.28 5.80
CA ALA A 601 -12.64 -30.05 5.36
C ALA A 601 -11.72 -28.90 5.82
N VAL A 602 -10.80 -28.46 4.99
CA VAL A 602 -10.04 -27.23 5.24
C VAL A 602 -10.99 -26.07 5.09
N ALA A 603 -11.19 -25.30 6.16
CA ALA A 603 -12.07 -24.15 6.14
C ALA A 603 -11.58 -23.15 5.09
N GLY A 604 -12.46 -22.79 4.15
CA GLY A 604 -12.25 -21.75 3.15
C GLY A 604 -11.47 -22.18 1.90
N ASP A 605 -11.72 -21.47 0.84
CA ASP A 605 -10.99 -21.60 -0.42
C ASP A 605 -9.65 -20.85 -0.32
N HIS A 606 -8.63 -21.52 0.20
CA HIS A 606 -7.27 -20.99 0.30
C HIS A 606 -6.63 -20.72 -1.07
N ALA A 607 -7.28 -21.10 -2.16
CA ALA A 607 -6.84 -20.79 -3.52
C ALA A 607 -6.78 -19.29 -3.84
N HIS A 608 -7.55 -18.49 -3.14
CA HIS A 608 -7.59 -17.03 -3.33
C HIS A 608 -6.49 -16.28 -2.56
N TYR A 609 -5.75 -16.92 -1.68
CA TYR A 609 -4.63 -16.29 -0.98
C TYR A 609 -3.36 -16.33 -1.83
N TRP A 610 -3.26 -15.40 -2.76
CA TRP A 610 -2.11 -15.24 -3.66
C TRP A 610 -0.84 -14.81 -2.94
N ASN A 611 -1.00 -14.17 -1.78
CA ASN A 611 0.08 -13.77 -0.90
C ASN A 611 -0.08 -14.48 0.43
N TYR A 612 0.39 -15.72 0.54
CA TYR A 612 0.56 -16.35 1.84
C TYR A 612 1.60 -15.54 2.60
N THR A 613 1.15 -14.83 3.60
CA THR A 613 2.03 -14.30 4.62
C THR A 613 2.45 -15.45 5.53
N ARG A 614 3.59 -15.30 6.21
CA ARG A 614 4.06 -16.28 7.22
C ARG A 614 2.96 -16.66 8.20
N SER A 615 2.17 -15.68 8.64
CA SER A 615 1.06 -15.89 9.57
C SER A 615 -0.08 -16.75 9.03
N GLN A 616 -0.35 -16.75 7.74
CA GLN A 616 -1.39 -17.62 7.16
C GLN A 616 -0.92 -19.08 7.13
N VAL A 617 0.38 -19.31 6.93
CA VAL A 617 0.99 -20.62 7.07
C VAL A 617 0.97 -21.05 8.54
N ASP A 618 1.34 -20.17 9.46
CA ASP A 618 1.32 -20.43 10.91
C ASP A 618 -0.09 -20.72 11.42
N ASP A 619 -1.14 -20.16 10.81
CA ASP A 619 -2.54 -20.44 11.15
C ASP A 619 -2.97 -21.84 10.74
N LEU A 620 -2.63 -22.23 9.53
CA LEU A 620 -2.86 -23.59 9.06
C LEU A 620 -2.05 -24.60 9.87
N ALA A 621 -0.87 -24.22 10.33
CA ALA A 621 0.00 -25.00 11.20
C ALA A 621 -0.60 -25.29 12.58
N LYS A 622 -1.41 -24.39 13.12
CA LYS A 622 -2.13 -24.58 14.39
C LYS A 622 -3.38 -25.48 14.28
N THR A 623 -3.72 -25.89 13.08
CA THR A 623 -4.84 -26.78 12.80
C THR A 623 -4.38 -28.23 12.63
N ALA A 624 -5.28 -29.21 12.57
CA ALA A 624 -4.96 -30.61 12.28
C ALA A 624 -4.54 -30.86 10.80
N TYR A 625 -4.28 -29.79 10.03
CA TYR A 625 -4.04 -29.83 8.58
C TYR A 625 -2.58 -29.69 8.18
N HIS A 626 -1.66 -29.89 9.10
CA HIS A 626 -0.22 -29.87 8.84
C HIS A 626 0.44 -31.09 9.42
N TYR A 627 1.64 -31.39 8.96
CA TYR A 627 2.53 -32.42 9.50
C TYR A 627 3.97 -31.94 9.42
N TYR A 628 4.84 -32.58 10.19
CA TYR A 628 6.27 -32.28 10.21
C TYR A 628 7.05 -33.41 9.56
N ILE A 629 8.03 -33.05 8.72
CA ILE A 629 8.88 -33.98 8.01
C ILE A 629 10.32 -33.49 7.98
N ASP A 630 11.27 -34.38 8.22
CA ASP A 630 12.68 -34.11 8.16
C ASP A 630 13.21 -34.28 6.73
N ASP A 631 13.85 -33.26 6.17
CA ASP A 631 14.49 -33.28 4.89
C ASP A 631 15.93 -32.79 4.99
N LEU A 632 16.84 -33.36 4.20
CA LEU A 632 18.18 -32.81 3.98
C LEU A 632 18.15 -31.77 2.85
N VAL A 633 17.35 -32.04 1.82
CA VAL A 633 17.13 -31.16 0.69
C VAL A 633 15.62 -31.04 0.43
N PHE A 634 15.14 -29.82 0.28
CA PHE A 634 13.73 -29.52 0.01
C PHE A 634 13.61 -28.38 -1.01
N ILE A 635 12.42 -27.91 -1.29
CA ILE A 635 12.15 -26.77 -2.19
C ILE A 635 11.69 -25.54 -1.37
N PRO A 636 11.76 -24.31 -1.91
CA PRO A 636 11.42 -23.10 -1.16
C PRO A 636 10.02 -23.19 -0.53
N THR A 637 9.94 -22.88 0.77
CA THR A 637 8.68 -22.68 1.46
C THR A 637 8.12 -21.29 1.16
N LEU A 638 6.84 -21.07 1.45
CA LEU A 638 6.21 -19.75 1.26
C LEU A 638 6.94 -18.62 2.01
N GLU A 639 7.46 -18.93 3.20
CA GLU A 639 8.20 -17.99 4.03
C GLU A 639 9.50 -17.50 3.39
N MET A 640 10.16 -18.37 2.62
CA MET A 640 11.43 -18.05 1.98
C MET A 640 11.27 -17.18 0.73
N LEU A 641 10.08 -17.13 0.14
CA LEU A 641 9.86 -16.44 -1.14
C LEU A 641 10.08 -14.92 -1.06
N GLU A 642 9.95 -14.33 0.13
CA GLU A 642 10.21 -12.90 0.34
C GLU A 642 11.72 -12.57 0.34
N ASP A 643 12.56 -13.56 0.69
CA ASP A 643 13.99 -13.39 0.90
C ASP A 643 14.84 -13.87 -0.29
N ILE A 644 14.23 -14.51 -1.28
CA ILE A 644 14.94 -15.05 -2.45
C ILE A 644 14.59 -14.30 -3.74
N GLU A 645 15.59 -14.17 -4.61
CA GLU A 645 15.39 -13.56 -5.93
C GLU A 645 14.51 -14.45 -6.82
N VAL A 646 13.52 -13.87 -7.50
CA VAL A 646 12.71 -14.62 -8.48
C VAL A 646 13.57 -15.01 -9.68
N ARG A 647 13.64 -16.32 -9.98
CA ARG A 647 14.47 -16.90 -11.03
C ARG A 647 13.72 -17.97 -11.82
N GLY A 648 12.88 -17.53 -12.74
CA GLY A 648 12.09 -18.45 -13.57
C GLY A 648 10.94 -19.13 -12.80
N PRO A 649 10.12 -19.92 -13.46
CA PRO A 649 9.06 -20.68 -12.78
C PRO A 649 9.65 -21.87 -12.04
N TYR A 650 9.36 -22.00 -10.73
CA TYR A 650 9.83 -23.11 -9.89
C TYR A 650 8.80 -23.57 -8.85
N TRP A 651 8.85 -24.85 -8.46
CA TRP A 651 7.99 -25.42 -7.45
C TRP A 651 8.16 -24.77 -6.07
N VAL A 652 7.08 -24.64 -5.34
CA VAL A 652 7.01 -24.15 -3.97
C VAL A 652 6.45 -25.24 -3.07
N LEU A 653 7.00 -25.37 -1.87
CA LEU A 653 6.55 -26.34 -0.85
C LEU A 653 5.24 -25.87 -0.21
N CYS A 654 4.18 -25.91 -1.00
CA CYS A 654 2.83 -25.59 -0.57
C CYS A 654 1.82 -26.20 -1.53
N PRO A 655 0.99 -27.13 -1.10
CA PRO A 655 -0.03 -27.74 -1.93
C PRO A 655 -1.12 -26.73 -2.30
N TYR A 656 -1.78 -26.97 -3.43
CA TYR A 656 -3.02 -26.28 -3.74
C TYR A 656 -4.16 -26.95 -2.96
N ALA A 657 -4.78 -26.22 -2.04
CA ALA A 657 -5.67 -26.79 -1.04
C ALA A 657 -6.92 -27.47 -1.61
N ASN A 658 -7.43 -27.01 -2.73
CA ASN A 658 -8.71 -27.45 -3.29
C ASN A 658 -8.58 -28.61 -4.30
N ASN A 659 -7.38 -29.05 -4.62
CA ASN A 659 -7.16 -30.13 -5.58
C ASN A 659 -5.81 -30.80 -5.36
N SER A 660 -5.82 -32.06 -4.95
CA SER A 660 -4.59 -32.86 -4.73
C SER A 660 -3.76 -33.11 -5.98
N GLY A 661 -4.35 -32.98 -7.17
CA GLY A 661 -3.63 -33.05 -8.46
C GLY A 661 -2.90 -31.74 -8.84
N MET A 662 -2.92 -30.70 -8.01
CA MET A 662 -2.31 -29.41 -8.28
C MET A 662 -1.36 -28.98 -7.14
N ASN A 663 -0.21 -28.41 -7.49
CA ASN A 663 0.70 -27.80 -6.53
C ASN A 663 1.02 -26.35 -6.91
N ARG A 664 1.51 -25.57 -5.96
CA ARG A 664 1.89 -24.17 -6.18
C ARG A 664 3.30 -24.07 -6.76
N TYR A 665 3.48 -23.01 -7.53
CA TYR A 665 4.76 -22.66 -8.09
C TYR A 665 4.90 -21.13 -8.15
N MET A 666 6.13 -20.63 -8.08
CA MET A 666 6.47 -19.24 -8.35
C MET A 666 6.63 -19.08 -9.87
N ASN A 667 5.96 -18.11 -10.49
CA ASN A 667 6.16 -17.81 -11.89
C ASN A 667 7.36 -16.84 -12.10
N SER A 668 7.70 -16.56 -13.35
CA SER A 668 8.79 -15.66 -13.71
C SER A 668 8.58 -14.21 -13.27
N ASP A 669 7.34 -13.81 -13.00
CA ASP A 669 6.95 -12.45 -12.61
C ASP A 669 6.87 -12.27 -11.10
N GLY A 670 7.17 -13.32 -10.32
CA GLY A 670 7.15 -13.28 -8.86
C GLY A 670 5.77 -13.55 -8.24
N PHE A 671 4.85 -14.20 -8.97
CA PHE A 671 3.55 -14.58 -8.45
C PHE A 671 3.48 -16.06 -8.12
N ILE A 672 2.80 -16.38 -7.03
CA ILE A 672 2.49 -17.77 -6.66
C ILE A 672 1.23 -18.18 -7.40
N LEU A 673 1.37 -19.13 -8.31
CA LEU A 673 0.30 -19.73 -9.09
C LEU A 673 0.19 -21.22 -8.74
N HIS A 674 -0.78 -21.91 -9.32
CA HIS A 674 -0.93 -23.37 -9.21
C HIS A 674 -1.00 -24.02 -10.59
N THR A 675 -0.56 -25.26 -10.65
CA THR A 675 -0.57 -26.05 -11.89
C THR A 675 -0.67 -27.54 -11.55
N ASN A 676 -1.00 -28.38 -12.52
CA ASN A 676 -0.99 -29.82 -12.33
C ASN A 676 0.40 -30.29 -11.86
N VAL A 677 0.41 -31.21 -10.89
CA VAL A 677 1.64 -31.82 -10.35
C VAL A 677 2.48 -32.52 -11.41
N THR A 678 1.86 -32.93 -12.51
CA THR A 678 2.49 -33.57 -13.70
C THR A 678 3.08 -32.58 -14.69
N ASN A 679 2.93 -31.28 -14.49
CA ASN A 679 3.59 -30.28 -15.32
C ASN A 679 5.02 -30.08 -14.84
N GLU A 680 5.96 -29.91 -15.78
CA GLU A 680 7.35 -29.59 -15.43
C GLU A 680 7.49 -28.14 -14.98
N ARG A 681 8.24 -27.93 -13.90
CA ARG A 681 8.66 -26.63 -13.38
C ARG A 681 10.10 -26.73 -12.87
N GLY A 682 10.76 -25.59 -12.80
CA GLY A 682 12.10 -25.49 -12.23
C GLY A 682 12.14 -25.98 -10.77
N VAL A 683 13.26 -26.53 -10.37
CA VAL A 683 13.55 -26.96 -9.01
C VAL A 683 14.66 -26.11 -8.43
N ARG A 684 14.36 -25.31 -7.40
CA ARG A 684 15.36 -24.64 -6.59
C ARG A 684 15.56 -25.42 -5.31
N ALA A 685 16.72 -26.06 -5.15
CA ALA A 685 17.02 -26.83 -3.98
C ALA A 685 17.34 -25.95 -2.78
N VAL A 686 16.87 -26.32 -1.60
CA VAL A 686 17.12 -25.66 -0.31
C VAL A 686 17.85 -26.62 0.61
N ILE A 687 18.88 -26.16 1.32
CA ILE A 687 19.65 -26.92 2.31
C ILE A 687 19.93 -26.09 3.57
N LYS A 688 20.08 -26.73 4.70
CA LYS A 688 20.68 -26.14 5.90
C LYS A 688 22.17 -26.46 5.91
N TYR A 689 23.00 -25.43 5.71
CA TYR A 689 24.45 -25.53 5.61
C TYR A 689 25.14 -25.19 6.93
N ASP A 690 26.00 -26.07 7.41
CA ASP A 690 26.82 -25.87 8.62
C ASP A 690 28.16 -25.24 8.24
N THR A 691 28.45 -24.05 8.77
CA THR A 691 29.70 -23.30 8.52
C THR A 691 30.84 -23.68 9.50
N SER A 692 30.55 -24.48 10.49
CA SER A 692 31.52 -24.82 11.55
C SER A 692 32.47 -25.96 11.18
N GLN A 693 32.22 -26.63 10.05
CA GLN A 693 33.01 -27.77 9.56
C GLN A 693 33.83 -27.44 8.31
#